data_60fa65dd660035904ba446caf9f147c4
#
_entry.id   60fa65dd660035904ba446caf9f147c4
#
_cell.length_a   1.000
_cell.length_b   1.000
_cell.length_c   1.000
_cell.angle_alpha   90.00
_cell.angle_beta   90.00
_cell.angle_gamma   90.00
#
_symmetry.space_group_name_H-M   'P 1'
#
loop_
_entity.id
_entity.type
_entity.pdbx_description
1 polymer ?
#
loop_
_entity_poly.entity_id
_entity_poly.type
_entity_poly.pdbx_seq_one_letter_code
_entity_poly.pdbx_strand_id
1 'polypeptide(L)'
;SLVAFVLTDFLTSGNMLFQGDRDVVGRIQGEKISYLDFNKEVEELSQNPQYGQATPLQISELVWNNLLNEKLLVNPMSELGFSVTTEELTKVIEMTPSVQQMPGLQDPNTGQFRPDLLRSALQNLRDQRESSPEAAAQWDSWVAYEQDVKNQALSSKIYDAVAAGMRMPQSLQMAQNARNNRQLQLKVAAMTVAEVKDGDVTPTEDDFQAIYDEYKSNFKVTSPLRDAMVADFPLVPSEQDLAVAQAELAIIAADFAASVDDSAFAAANTDVFVPIALRPEASINPTVLPFVQGKGSGFVSEPIKDGDVYRIVKVMGRASLPDSARAKHILVAFAGAERSQATRSYQEAKALADSLLKQIKSGASFSELSKEYSSDVVAASKDGDLGWFQPGQMTPAFESFCFEKSTGSLDLVETEFGFHLVQVTGQKGTRAALRLAEVVRRVNVSPESEQKVYAKAGELAKLLQEGMKAEEAAKKVGAQLIPARNVRATDASVMGMADNREVVRWIFNEEREVGDVSVINNNYKSYAVVQLSAMYEEGYKSLEAVKEDLKPLAINRAKVRVLAERLAAQKNLQWTDASATLSAPYLPTGREPKVVGMAAGAKVGFTSEVIEGSSGAYRFKLVNAFDSPTALTPADVAAENNRLAGSVQQMLLQSLLQSAKVEDNRGAFY
;
A
#
# COMPACT_ATOMS: atom_id res chain seq x y z
N SER A 1 6.95 -24.92 0.31
CA SER A 1 7.74 -25.51 -0.80
C SER A 1 8.77 -24.55 -1.40
N LEU A 2 8.54 -23.25 -1.39
CA LEU A 2 9.52 -22.24 -1.85
C LEU A 2 10.69 -22.06 -0.86
N VAL A 3 10.44 -22.20 0.42
CA VAL A 3 11.46 -22.08 1.50
C VAL A 3 12.53 -23.18 1.37
N ALA A 4 12.14 -24.37 0.93
CA ALA A 4 13.08 -25.46 0.67
C ALA A 4 14.03 -25.17 -0.50
N PHE A 5 13.60 -24.38 -1.48
CA PHE A 5 14.41 -24.03 -2.65
C PHE A 5 15.49 -22.99 -2.32
N VAL A 6 15.15 -21.97 -1.53
CA VAL A 6 16.10 -20.95 -1.08
C VAL A 6 17.15 -21.54 -0.14
N LEU A 7 16.74 -22.44 0.77
CA LEU A 7 17.67 -23.16 1.65
C LEU A 7 18.59 -24.12 0.88
N THR A 8 18.12 -24.72 -0.21
CA THR A 8 18.91 -25.65 -1.02
C THR A 8 19.94 -24.92 -1.87
N ASP A 9 19.61 -23.74 -2.41
CA ASP A 9 20.56 -22.89 -3.16
C ASP A 9 21.62 -22.29 -2.22
N PHE A 10 21.23 -21.93 -1.00
CA PHE A 10 22.16 -21.45 0.04
C PHE A 10 23.12 -22.55 0.54
N LEU A 11 22.67 -23.81 0.58
CA LEU A 11 23.47 -24.96 1.01
C LEU A 11 24.30 -25.61 -0.10
N THR A 12 23.92 -25.46 -1.38
CA THR A 12 24.67 -25.99 -2.52
C THR A 12 25.78 -25.08 -3.02
N SER A 13 25.73 -23.79 -2.70
CA SER A 13 26.83 -22.84 -2.92
C SER A 13 27.89 -22.99 -1.81
N GLY A 14 28.50 -24.14 -1.72
CA GLY A 14 29.36 -24.60 -0.63
C GLY A 14 30.63 -23.77 -0.29
N ASN A 15 30.62 -22.46 -0.59
CA ASN A 15 31.72 -21.52 -0.26
C ASN A 15 31.26 -20.31 0.59
N MET A 16 30.00 -20.27 1.07
CA MET A 16 29.48 -19.06 1.74
C MET A 16 29.50 -19.06 3.29
N LEU A 17 29.92 -20.17 3.93
CA LEU A 17 29.81 -20.28 5.41
C LEU A 17 31.00 -19.70 6.20
N PHE A 18 32.00 -19.06 5.56
CA PHE A 18 33.20 -18.63 6.25
C PHE A 18 33.74 -17.23 5.94
N GLN A 19 32.97 -16.30 5.45
CA GLN A 19 33.39 -14.89 5.29
C GLN A 19 32.46 -13.91 5.97
N GLY A 20 32.78 -13.63 7.13
CA GLY A 20 32.73 -12.46 8.05
C GLY A 20 31.48 -11.64 8.21
N ASP A 21 30.63 -11.31 7.25
CA ASP A 21 29.44 -10.45 7.42
C ASP A 21 28.28 -10.76 6.44
N ARG A 22 28.34 -11.86 5.73
CA ARG A 22 27.33 -12.23 4.72
C ARG A 22 26.01 -12.73 5.29
N ASP A 23 25.94 -12.98 6.59
CA ASP A 23 24.74 -13.38 7.33
C ASP A 23 24.14 -12.24 8.17
N VAL A 24 24.61 -11.00 7.97
CA VAL A 24 24.20 -9.82 8.74
C VAL A 24 23.29 -8.95 7.90
N VAL A 25 21.98 -8.92 8.23
CA VAL A 25 20.99 -8.06 7.57
C VAL A 25 21.21 -6.58 7.85
N GLY A 26 21.98 -6.24 8.88
CA GLY A 26 22.32 -4.88 9.21
C GLY A 26 22.95 -4.73 10.59
N ARG A 27 23.26 -3.48 10.94
CA ARG A 27 23.78 -3.13 12.27
C ARG A 27 23.04 -1.92 12.80
N ILE A 28 22.70 -1.96 14.07
CA ILE A 28 22.09 -0.83 14.77
C ILE A 28 22.97 -0.51 15.97
N GLN A 29 23.58 0.69 15.98
CA GLN A 29 24.54 1.11 17.01
C GLN A 29 25.72 0.14 17.20
N GLY A 30 26.13 -0.53 16.09
CA GLY A 30 27.22 -1.51 16.08
C GLY A 30 26.79 -2.93 16.48
N GLU A 31 25.60 -3.15 16.95
CA GLU A 31 25.03 -4.48 17.21
C GLU A 31 24.61 -5.14 15.90
N LYS A 32 25.08 -6.35 15.65
CA LYS A 32 24.78 -7.13 14.45
C LYS A 32 23.38 -7.72 14.53
N ILE A 33 22.62 -7.61 13.47
CA ILE A 33 21.33 -8.28 13.29
C ILE A 33 21.55 -9.46 12.35
N SER A 34 21.41 -10.69 12.87
CA SER A 34 21.64 -11.89 12.08
C SER A 34 20.46 -12.13 11.12
N TYR A 35 20.76 -12.68 9.93
CA TYR A 35 19.72 -13.06 8.97
C TYR A 35 18.74 -14.12 9.54
N LEU A 36 19.28 -15.08 10.29
CA LEU A 36 18.46 -16.16 10.85
C LEU A 36 17.41 -15.63 11.83
N ASP A 37 17.82 -14.76 12.76
CA ASP A 37 16.92 -14.19 13.75
C ASP A 37 15.91 -13.26 13.09
N PHE A 38 16.39 -12.39 12.21
CA PHE A 38 15.56 -11.46 11.47
C PHE A 38 14.52 -12.16 10.58
N ASN A 39 14.95 -13.18 9.82
CA ASN A 39 14.06 -13.93 8.93
C ASN A 39 13.00 -14.72 9.71
N LYS A 40 13.34 -15.22 10.90
CA LYS A 40 12.38 -15.86 11.79
C LYS A 40 11.23 -14.90 12.14
N GLU A 41 11.53 -13.65 12.52
CA GLU A 41 10.51 -12.64 12.81
C GLU A 41 9.69 -12.29 11.56
N VAL A 42 10.34 -12.20 10.38
CA VAL A 42 9.65 -11.99 9.09
C VAL A 42 8.69 -13.14 8.79
N GLU A 43 9.08 -14.39 8.99
CA GLU A 43 8.23 -15.56 8.77
C GLU A 43 7.05 -15.61 9.76
N GLU A 44 7.30 -15.34 11.03
CA GLU A 44 6.25 -15.28 12.06
C GLU A 44 5.21 -14.22 11.73
N LEU A 45 5.64 -13.02 11.34
CA LEU A 45 4.74 -11.94 10.95
C LEU A 45 3.99 -12.24 9.64
N SER A 46 4.61 -12.96 8.71
CA SER A 46 3.98 -13.39 7.44
C SER A 46 2.80 -14.33 7.63
N GLN A 47 2.80 -15.10 8.72
CA GLN A 47 1.71 -16.03 9.03
C GLN A 47 0.46 -15.33 9.59
N ASN A 48 0.58 -14.05 9.95
CA ASN A 48 -0.54 -13.27 10.43
C ASN A 48 -1.48 -12.93 9.26
N PRO A 49 -2.78 -13.33 9.31
CA PRO A 49 -3.74 -13.07 8.24
C PRO A 49 -3.88 -11.60 7.84
N GLN A 50 -3.57 -10.68 8.75
CA GLN A 50 -3.59 -9.24 8.49
C GLN A 50 -2.57 -8.84 7.41
N TYR A 51 -1.47 -9.56 7.28
CA TYR A 51 -0.38 -9.30 6.32
C TYR A 51 -0.35 -10.28 5.15
N GLY A 52 -1.40 -11.08 4.94
CA GLY A 52 -1.45 -12.13 3.91
C GLY A 52 -1.30 -11.64 2.46
N GLN A 53 -1.44 -10.33 2.22
CA GLN A 53 -1.20 -9.69 0.91
C GLN A 53 0.16 -8.99 0.82
N ALA A 54 0.91 -8.91 1.92
CA ALA A 54 2.20 -8.23 1.95
C ALA A 54 3.32 -9.11 1.37
N THR A 55 4.24 -8.50 0.63
CA THR A 55 5.43 -9.20 0.14
C THR A 55 6.45 -9.42 1.28
N PRO A 56 7.36 -10.40 1.16
CA PRO A 56 8.42 -10.59 2.16
C PRO A 56 9.26 -9.33 2.42
N LEU A 57 9.52 -8.53 1.39
CA LEU A 57 10.22 -7.25 1.53
C LEU A 57 9.43 -6.24 2.37
N GLN A 58 8.11 -6.12 2.16
CA GLN A 58 7.25 -5.25 2.96
C GLN A 58 7.19 -5.69 4.43
N ILE A 59 7.15 -6.98 4.67
CA ILE A 59 7.20 -7.52 6.04
C ILE A 59 8.57 -7.26 6.68
N SER A 60 9.66 -7.44 5.93
CA SER A 60 11.01 -7.13 6.41
C SER A 60 11.16 -5.65 6.79
N GLU A 61 10.46 -4.74 6.11
CA GLU A 61 10.43 -3.32 6.46
C GLU A 61 9.74 -3.09 7.82
N LEU A 62 8.62 -3.79 8.09
CA LEU A 62 7.93 -3.70 9.38
C LEU A 62 8.81 -4.22 10.52
N VAL A 63 9.43 -5.38 10.34
CA VAL A 63 10.34 -5.97 11.34
C VAL A 63 11.53 -5.04 11.59
N TRP A 64 12.14 -4.49 10.55
CA TRP A 64 13.25 -3.56 10.69
C TRP A 64 12.87 -2.28 11.45
N ASN A 65 11.73 -1.70 11.15
CA ASN A 65 11.25 -0.51 11.84
C ASN A 65 10.95 -0.80 13.32
N ASN A 66 10.46 -2.00 13.65
CA ASN A 66 10.27 -2.44 15.03
C ASN A 66 11.62 -2.54 15.76
N LEU A 67 12.63 -3.15 15.14
CA LEU A 67 13.98 -3.25 15.69
C LEU A 67 14.62 -1.87 15.89
N LEU A 68 14.47 -0.96 14.93
CA LEU A 68 14.95 0.42 15.08
C LEU A 68 14.29 1.12 16.28
N ASN A 69 12.97 0.99 16.41
CA ASN A 69 12.25 1.57 17.55
C ASN A 69 12.70 0.93 18.88
N GLU A 70 12.86 -0.37 18.91
CA GLU A 70 13.33 -1.08 20.11
C GLU A 70 14.75 -0.64 20.50
N LYS A 71 15.71 -0.74 19.57
CA LYS A 71 17.12 -0.49 19.85
C LYS A 71 17.47 0.99 20.06
N LEU A 72 16.78 1.92 19.38
CA LEU A 72 17.09 3.34 19.45
C LEU A 72 16.23 4.11 20.46
N LEU A 73 15.03 3.62 20.79
CA LEU A 73 14.12 4.31 21.69
C LEU A 73 13.81 3.50 22.95
N VAL A 74 13.25 2.30 22.80
CA VAL A 74 12.71 1.53 23.93
C VAL A 74 13.81 1.10 24.91
N ASN A 75 14.87 0.45 24.41
CA ASN A 75 15.95 -0.07 25.25
C ASN A 75 16.71 1.03 26.00
N PRO A 76 17.19 2.11 25.33
CA PRO A 76 17.89 3.19 26.02
C PRO A 76 17.01 3.89 27.06
N MET A 77 15.72 4.07 26.79
CA MET A 77 14.80 4.70 27.75
C MET A 77 14.46 3.79 28.92
N SER A 78 14.39 2.48 28.69
CA SER A 78 14.24 1.49 29.78
C SER A 78 15.42 1.55 30.76
N GLU A 79 16.65 1.68 30.25
CA GLU A 79 17.87 1.87 31.05
C GLU A 79 17.83 3.17 31.86
N LEU A 80 17.17 4.20 31.36
CA LEU A 80 16.92 5.47 32.08
C LEU A 80 15.77 5.40 33.08
N GLY A 81 15.12 4.22 33.24
CA GLY A 81 14.07 3.98 34.23
C GLY A 81 12.64 4.14 33.70
N PHE A 82 12.43 4.38 32.40
CA PHE A 82 11.09 4.32 31.83
C PHE A 82 10.60 2.86 31.83
N SER A 83 9.40 2.64 32.35
CA SER A 83 8.82 1.30 32.41
C SER A 83 7.30 1.34 32.26
N VAL A 84 6.74 0.23 31.88
CA VAL A 84 5.28 -0.02 31.90
C VAL A 84 5.01 -1.05 32.99
N THR A 85 4.20 -0.67 33.96
CA THR A 85 3.83 -1.59 35.04
C THR A 85 2.86 -2.66 34.56
N THR A 86 2.76 -3.77 35.28
CA THR A 86 1.79 -4.85 34.95
C THR A 86 0.36 -4.33 34.90
N GLU A 87 0.00 -3.41 35.81
CA GLU A 87 -1.34 -2.81 35.82
C GLU A 87 -1.61 -1.95 34.60
N GLU A 88 -0.64 -1.11 34.19
CA GLU A 88 -0.74 -0.31 32.97
C GLU A 88 -0.86 -1.21 31.75
N LEU A 89 -0.01 -2.24 31.62
CA LEU A 89 -0.03 -3.17 30.50
C LEU A 89 -1.37 -3.90 30.39
N THR A 90 -1.89 -4.42 31.53
CA THR A 90 -3.18 -5.08 31.58
C THR A 90 -4.30 -4.15 31.05
N LYS A 91 -4.32 -2.90 31.50
CA LYS A 91 -5.31 -1.92 31.01
C LYS A 91 -5.21 -1.66 29.52
N VAL A 92 -3.99 -1.53 28.98
CA VAL A 92 -3.78 -1.31 27.54
C VAL A 92 -4.30 -2.52 26.75
N ILE A 93 -3.97 -3.73 27.16
CA ILE A 93 -4.45 -4.96 26.52
C ILE A 93 -5.98 -5.06 26.57
N GLU A 94 -6.59 -4.84 27.74
CA GLU A 94 -8.05 -4.88 27.93
C GLU A 94 -8.79 -3.79 27.11
N MET A 95 -8.13 -2.69 26.77
CA MET A 95 -8.68 -1.61 25.93
C MET A 95 -8.45 -1.82 24.43
N THR A 96 -7.64 -2.80 24.04
CA THR A 96 -7.31 -3.05 22.63
C THR A 96 -8.52 -3.66 21.88
N PRO A 97 -9.01 -3.04 20.80
CA PRO A 97 -10.22 -3.48 20.08
C PRO A 97 -10.14 -4.93 19.57
N SER A 98 -8.99 -5.39 19.11
CA SER A 98 -8.79 -6.77 18.64
C SER A 98 -8.97 -7.79 19.78
N VAL A 99 -8.53 -7.47 20.98
CA VAL A 99 -8.73 -8.31 22.17
C VAL A 99 -10.20 -8.31 22.60
N GLN A 100 -10.83 -7.14 22.62
CA GLN A 100 -12.24 -7.01 22.99
C GLN A 100 -13.20 -7.76 22.05
N GLN A 101 -12.78 -7.95 20.79
CA GLN A 101 -13.56 -8.64 19.75
C GLN A 101 -13.23 -10.13 19.62
N MET A 102 -12.29 -10.65 20.42
CA MET A 102 -11.95 -12.09 20.37
C MET A 102 -13.16 -12.95 20.74
N PRO A 103 -13.45 -14.00 19.95
CA PRO A 103 -14.53 -14.94 20.27
C PRO A 103 -14.36 -15.55 21.67
N GLY A 104 -15.45 -15.63 22.41
CA GLY A 104 -15.45 -16.21 23.76
C GLY A 104 -15.03 -15.28 24.90
N LEU A 105 -14.57 -14.05 24.59
CA LEU A 105 -14.23 -13.04 25.61
C LEU A 105 -15.34 -12.02 25.87
N GLN A 106 -16.53 -12.25 25.30
CA GLN A 106 -17.67 -11.37 25.43
C GLN A 106 -18.79 -12.04 26.24
N ASP A 107 -19.55 -11.24 26.97
CA ASP A 107 -20.77 -11.70 27.62
C ASP A 107 -21.80 -12.10 26.57
N PRO A 108 -22.32 -13.33 26.58
CA PRO A 108 -23.22 -13.83 25.55
C PRO A 108 -24.57 -13.09 25.47
N ASN A 109 -24.97 -12.38 26.53
CA ASN A 109 -26.24 -11.66 26.61
C ASN A 109 -26.10 -10.17 26.19
N THR A 110 -24.97 -9.56 26.54
CA THR A 110 -24.75 -8.11 26.36
C THR A 110 -23.77 -7.78 25.23
N GLY A 111 -22.98 -8.74 24.77
CA GLY A 111 -21.89 -8.53 23.81
C GLY A 111 -20.71 -7.72 24.34
N GLN A 112 -20.70 -7.42 25.65
CA GLN A 112 -19.63 -6.63 26.26
C GLN A 112 -18.42 -7.51 26.59
N PHE A 113 -17.23 -6.94 26.38
CA PHE A 113 -15.96 -7.59 26.74
C PHE A 113 -15.88 -7.89 28.25
N ARG A 114 -15.39 -9.08 28.57
CA ARG A 114 -15.23 -9.62 29.93
C ARG A 114 -13.74 -9.86 30.25
N PRO A 115 -13.06 -8.94 30.97
CA PRO A 115 -11.65 -9.10 31.34
C PRO A 115 -11.34 -10.36 32.14
N ASP A 116 -12.31 -10.83 32.94
CA ASP A 116 -12.17 -12.05 33.71
C ASP A 116 -12.10 -13.31 32.85
N LEU A 117 -12.81 -13.34 31.71
CA LEU A 117 -12.71 -14.43 30.73
C LEU A 117 -11.35 -14.48 30.07
N LEU A 118 -10.78 -13.31 29.72
CA LEU A 118 -9.41 -13.23 29.18
C LEU A 118 -8.40 -13.80 30.18
N ARG A 119 -8.46 -13.39 31.45
CA ARG A 119 -7.55 -13.87 32.49
C ARG A 119 -7.67 -15.38 32.68
N SER A 120 -8.90 -15.90 32.68
CA SER A 120 -9.15 -17.35 32.82
C SER A 120 -8.62 -18.13 31.61
N ALA A 121 -8.80 -17.62 30.37
CA ALA A 121 -8.29 -18.23 29.16
C ALA A 121 -6.76 -18.29 29.16
N LEU A 122 -6.09 -17.19 29.53
CA LEU A 122 -4.63 -17.14 29.63
C LEU A 122 -4.09 -18.06 30.71
N GLN A 123 -4.77 -18.17 31.85
CA GLN A 123 -4.39 -19.11 32.91
C GLN A 123 -4.49 -20.54 32.41
N ASN A 124 -5.57 -20.91 31.74
CA ASN A 124 -5.76 -22.24 31.16
C ASN A 124 -4.67 -22.57 30.12
N LEU A 125 -4.33 -21.64 29.21
CA LEU A 125 -3.25 -21.83 28.25
C LEU A 125 -1.91 -22.05 28.93
N ARG A 126 -1.60 -21.26 29.95
CA ARG A 126 -0.37 -21.40 30.73
C ARG A 126 -0.27 -22.75 31.42
N ASP A 127 -1.37 -23.21 32.01
CA ASP A 127 -1.42 -24.48 32.78
C ASP A 127 -1.35 -25.69 31.82
N GLN A 128 -1.81 -25.55 30.56
CA GLN A 128 -1.82 -26.63 29.55
C GLN A 128 -0.57 -26.67 28.68
N ARG A 129 0.29 -25.64 28.70
CA ARG A 129 1.44 -25.51 27.81
C ARG A 129 2.45 -26.67 27.84
N GLU A 130 2.56 -27.35 29.00
CA GLU A 130 3.49 -28.49 29.16
C GLU A 130 2.87 -29.82 28.64
N SER A 131 1.56 -29.86 28.48
CA SER A 131 0.84 -31.07 28.07
C SER A 131 0.27 -31.03 26.66
N SER A 132 0.17 -29.84 26.03
CA SER A 132 -0.35 -29.63 24.68
C SER A 132 0.59 -28.73 23.86
N PRO A 133 1.17 -29.24 22.77
CA PRO A 133 1.97 -28.43 21.84
C PRO A 133 1.20 -27.23 21.27
N GLU A 134 -0.11 -27.37 21.03
CA GLU A 134 -0.96 -26.29 20.55
C GLU A 134 -1.13 -25.20 21.61
N ALA A 135 -1.35 -25.58 22.89
CA ALA A 135 -1.44 -24.63 23.99
C ALA A 135 -0.09 -23.92 24.22
N ALA A 136 1.02 -24.63 24.05
CA ALA A 136 2.36 -24.04 24.11
C ALA A 136 2.55 -22.97 23.02
N ALA A 137 2.24 -23.29 21.76
CA ALA A 137 2.33 -22.35 20.64
C ALA A 137 1.43 -21.10 20.82
N GLN A 138 0.21 -21.29 21.30
CA GLN A 138 -0.70 -20.19 21.61
C GLN A 138 -0.20 -19.32 22.78
N TRP A 139 0.39 -19.95 23.81
CA TRP A 139 1.00 -19.22 24.91
C TRP A 139 2.20 -18.38 24.44
N ASP A 140 3.09 -18.95 23.63
CA ASP A 140 4.26 -18.25 23.09
C ASP A 140 3.83 -17.07 22.21
N SER A 141 2.80 -17.26 21.38
CA SER A 141 2.20 -16.18 20.58
C SER A 141 1.60 -15.08 21.45
N TRP A 142 0.97 -15.43 22.56
CA TRP A 142 0.46 -14.44 23.51
C TRP A 142 1.58 -13.66 24.20
N VAL A 143 2.66 -14.32 24.61
CA VAL A 143 3.82 -13.68 25.24
C VAL A 143 4.48 -12.69 24.27
N ALA A 144 4.63 -13.08 23.00
CA ALA A 144 5.13 -12.17 21.96
C ALA A 144 4.21 -10.95 21.79
N TYR A 145 2.90 -11.17 21.69
CA TYR A 145 1.91 -10.08 21.62
C TYR A 145 1.96 -9.15 22.84
N GLU A 146 2.05 -9.71 24.04
CA GLU A 146 2.18 -8.94 25.29
C GLU A 146 3.44 -8.07 25.30
N GLN A 147 4.56 -8.61 24.80
CA GLN A 147 5.81 -7.85 24.67
C GLN A 147 5.69 -6.71 23.66
N ASP A 148 5.04 -6.93 22.52
CA ASP A 148 4.79 -5.90 21.52
C ASP A 148 3.92 -4.78 22.08
N VAL A 149 2.82 -5.11 22.75
CA VAL A 149 1.94 -4.12 23.40
C VAL A 149 2.71 -3.34 24.48
N LYS A 150 3.58 -4.00 25.24
CA LYS A 150 4.44 -3.36 26.23
C LYS A 150 5.42 -2.37 25.58
N ASN A 151 6.07 -2.76 24.48
CA ASN A 151 6.99 -1.88 23.74
C ASN A 151 6.26 -0.67 23.15
N GLN A 152 5.06 -0.88 22.60
CA GLN A 152 4.22 0.20 22.08
C GLN A 152 3.76 1.16 23.20
N ALA A 153 3.32 0.62 24.33
CA ALA A 153 2.91 1.41 25.50
C ALA A 153 4.09 2.22 26.06
N LEU A 154 5.29 1.62 26.11
CA LEU A 154 6.49 2.31 26.55
C LEU A 154 6.88 3.41 25.58
N SER A 155 6.85 3.15 24.28
CA SER A 155 7.11 4.15 23.23
C SER A 155 6.14 5.34 23.36
N SER A 156 4.84 5.06 23.53
CA SER A 156 3.83 6.11 23.72
C SER A 156 4.14 6.96 24.97
N LYS A 157 4.47 6.33 26.08
CA LYS A 157 4.84 7.00 27.35
C LYS A 157 6.07 7.90 27.18
N ILE A 158 7.05 7.46 26.39
CA ILE A 158 8.24 8.25 26.05
C ILE A 158 7.85 9.43 25.18
N TYR A 159 7.06 9.23 24.15
CA TYR A 159 6.57 10.32 23.31
C TYR A 159 5.77 11.35 24.10
N ASP A 160 4.90 10.90 24.99
CA ASP A 160 4.10 11.79 25.85
C ASP A 160 4.99 12.59 26.83
N ALA A 161 6.03 11.97 27.38
CA ALA A 161 6.97 12.65 28.26
C ALA A 161 7.78 13.74 27.50
N VAL A 162 8.26 13.42 26.30
CA VAL A 162 8.96 14.39 25.43
C VAL A 162 8.01 15.50 25.00
N ALA A 163 6.79 15.17 24.58
CA ALA A 163 5.76 16.12 24.18
C ALA A 163 5.39 17.07 25.32
N ALA A 164 5.31 16.57 26.56
CA ALA A 164 5.08 17.42 27.74
C ALA A 164 6.21 18.43 27.98
N GLY A 165 7.46 18.07 27.65
CA GLY A 165 8.62 18.97 27.69
C GLY A 165 8.69 19.99 26.55
N MET A 166 8.02 19.72 25.42
CA MET A 166 8.03 20.57 24.22
C MET A 166 7.04 21.74 24.29
N ARG A 167 6.47 22.01 25.44
CA ARG A 167 5.52 23.14 25.59
C ARG A 167 6.25 24.47 25.53
N MET A 168 5.81 25.32 24.63
CA MET A 168 6.30 26.71 24.55
C MET A 168 5.58 27.57 25.58
N PRO A 169 6.31 28.30 26.46
CA PRO A 169 5.70 29.23 27.41
C PRO A 169 4.83 30.27 26.71
N GLN A 170 3.70 30.62 27.30
CA GLN A 170 2.77 31.62 26.75
C GLN A 170 3.46 32.94 26.43
N SER A 171 4.35 33.42 27.31
CA SER A 171 5.10 34.65 27.11
C SER A 171 5.96 34.63 25.84
N LEU A 172 6.58 33.47 25.55
CA LEU A 172 7.37 33.28 24.32
C LEU A 172 6.48 33.23 23.08
N GLN A 173 5.34 32.53 23.15
CA GLN A 173 4.36 32.51 22.07
C GLN A 173 3.83 33.92 21.78
N MET A 174 3.49 34.69 22.81
CA MET A 174 3.05 36.08 22.66
C MET A 174 4.13 36.95 22.01
N ALA A 175 5.38 36.83 22.44
CA ALA A 175 6.49 37.57 21.85
C ALA A 175 6.74 37.21 20.39
N GLN A 176 6.67 35.93 20.05
CA GLN A 176 6.77 35.44 18.65
C GLN A 176 5.58 35.93 17.81
N ASN A 177 4.37 35.86 18.33
CA ASN A 177 3.17 36.33 17.63
C ASN A 177 3.26 37.85 17.37
N ALA A 178 3.63 38.64 18.36
CA ALA A 178 3.81 40.08 18.21
C ALA A 178 4.86 40.39 17.13
N ARG A 179 6.01 39.72 17.18
CA ARG A 179 7.07 39.90 16.19
C ARG A 179 6.63 39.47 14.78
N ASN A 180 6.02 38.29 14.65
CA ASN A 180 5.69 37.70 13.36
C ASN A 180 4.52 38.39 12.66
N ASN A 181 3.59 38.97 13.43
CA ASN A 181 2.39 39.63 12.93
C ASN A 181 2.48 41.15 12.97
N ARG A 182 3.65 41.71 13.33
CA ARG A 182 3.90 43.17 13.27
C ARG A 182 3.68 43.62 11.83
N GLN A 183 2.80 44.62 11.67
CA GLN A 183 2.44 45.17 10.36
C GLN A 183 3.52 46.15 9.89
N LEU A 184 4.03 45.91 8.71
CA LEU A 184 5.01 46.78 8.06
C LEU A 184 4.33 47.46 6.88
N GLN A 185 4.27 48.80 6.91
CA GLN A 185 3.82 49.62 5.79
C GLN A 185 5.04 50.07 5.00
N LEU A 186 5.09 49.67 3.77
CA LEU A 186 6.24 49.82 2.88
C LEU A 186 5.87 50.60 1.63
N LYS A 187 6.82 51.34 1.09
CA LYS A 187 6.86 51.68 -0.31
C LYS A 187 7.93 50.79 -0.97
N VAL A 188 7.58 50.06 -2.01
CA VAL A 188 8.45 49.10 -2.66
C VAL A 188 8.66 49.51 -4.12
N ALA A 189 9.90 49.60 -4.55
CA ALA A 189 10.29 49.65 -5.95
C ALA A 189 10.87 48.28 -6.32
N ALA A 190 10.37 47.69 -7.36
CA ALA A 190 10.71 46.33 -7.75
C ALA A 190 10.89 46.19 -9.27
N MET A 191 11.78 45.29 -9.66
CA MET A 191 11.88 44.70 -10.99
C MET A 191 11.79 43.19 -10.87
N THR A 192 10.94 42.56 -11.63
CA THR A 192 10.62 41.12 -11.46
C THR A 192 11.28 40.26 -12.52
N VAL A 193 11.51 38.97 -12.19
CA VAL A 193 12.13 38.01 -13.12
C VAL A 193 11.33 37.79 -14.42
N ALA A 194 10.06 38.18 -14.44
CA ALA A 194 9.22 38.15 -15.65
C ALA A 194 9.71 39.15 -16.74
N GLU A 195 10.49 40.17 -16.34
CA GLU A 195 11.05 41.19 -17.25
C GLU A 195 12.30 40.71 -17.99
N VAL A 196 12.82 39.51 -17.65
CA VAL A 196 14.03 38.94 -18.28
C VAL A 196 13.71 37.50 -18.72
N LYS A 197 13.98 37.21 -20.02
CA LYS A 197 13.80 35.85 -20.53
C LYS A 197 14.92 34.94 -20.05
N ASP A 198 14.67 33.64 -19.97
CA ASP A 198 15.66 32.63 -19.54
C ASP A 198 16.90 32.64 -20.47
N GLY A 199 16.67 32.78 -21.77
CA GLY A 199 17.74 32.82 -22.76
C GLY A 199 18.60 34.10 -22.79
N ASP A 200 18.19 35.16 -22.05
CA ASP A 200 18.92 36.42 -21.98
C ASP A 200 19.99 36.44 -20.87
N VAL A 201 20.05 35.38 -20.07
CA VAL A 201 21.00 35.24 -18.94
C VAL A 201 21.73 33.91 -19.00
N THR A 202 22.96 33.91 -18.52
CA THR A 202 23.76 32.70 -18.32
C THR A 202 24.15 32.60 -16.84
N PRO A 203 23.69 31.57 -16.13
CA PRO A 203 24.16 31.32 -14.79
C PRO A 203 25.67 31.10 -14.74
N THR A 204 26.31 31.61 -13.70
CA THR A 204 27.76 31.41 -13.46
C THR A 204 27.94 30.21 -12.51
N GLU A 205 29.17 29.69 -12.41
CA GLU A 205 29.50 28.66 -11.41
C GLU A 205 29.24 29.14 -9.99
N ASP A 206 29.47 30.44 -9.71
CA ASP A 206 29.17 31.03 -8.39
C ASP A 206 27.67 31.03 -8.09
N ASP A 207 26.79 31.18 -9.09
CA ASP A 207 25.34 31.05 -8.91
C ASP A 207 24.97 29.62 -8.49
N PHE A 208 25.54 28.61 -9.15
CA PHE A 208 25.32 27.21 -8.79
C PHE A 208 25.88 26.87 -7.40
N GLN A 209 27.11 27.32 -7.10
CA GLN A 209 27.74 27.06 -5.81
C GLN A 209 26.94 27.69 -4.67
N ALA A 210 26.50 28.95 -4.82
CA ALA A 210 25.72 29.63 -3.80
C ALA A 210 24.38 28.93 -3.52
N ILE A 211 23.69 28.43 -4.56
CA ILE A 211 22.44 27.66 -4.40
C ILE A 211 22.73 26.31 -3.77
N TYR A 212 23.77 25.62 -4.21
CA TYR A 212 24.17 24.34 -3.61
C TYR A 212 24.45 24.47 -2.11
N ASP A 213 25.19 25.51 -1.71
CA ASP A 213 25.51 25.75 -0.29
C ASP A 213 24.26 26.09 0.52
N GLU A 214 23.32 26.85 -0.04
CA GLU A 214 22.03 27.19 0.58
C GLU A 214 21.16 25.94 0.81
N TYR A 215 21.15 25.01 -0.17
CA TYR A 215 20.30 23.81 -0.12
C TYR A 215 21.07 22.52 0.21
N LYS A 216 22.33 22.61 0.63
CA LYS A 216 23.22 21.47 0.85
C LYS A 216 22.63 20.36 1.71
N SER A 217 21.86 20.73 2.73
CA SER A 217 21.17 19.75 3.60
C SER A 217 20.20 18.82 2.85
N ASN A 218 19.63 19.29 1.74
CA ASN A 218 18.70 18.51 0.92
C ASN A 218 19.43 17.44 0.08
N PHE A 219 20.74 17.56 -0.06
CA PHE A 219 21.58 16.65 -0.84
C PHE A 219 22.33 15.64 0.03
N LYS A 220 21.95 15.53 1.31
CA LYS A 220 22.52 14.53 2.22
C LYS A 220 22.04 13.14 1.83
N VAL A 221 22.99 12.24 1.67
CA VAL A 221 22.81 10.81 1.41
C VAL A 221 23.09 10.08 2.72
N THR A 222 22.09 9.42 3.27
CA THR A 222 22.16 8.70 4.55
C THR A 222 22.33 7.18 4.38
N SER A 223 22.17 6.68 3.17
CA SER A 223 22.44 5.31 2.75
C SER A 223 22.75 5.32 1.26
N PRO A 224 23.50 4.35 0.73
CA PRO A 224 23.84 4.31 -0.68
C PRO A 224 22.61 4.45 -1.59
N LEU A 225 22.71 5.32 -2.59
CA LEU A 225 21.68 5.56 -3.59
C LEU A 225 22.23 5.28 -4.98
N ARG A 226 21.37 4.88 -5.89
CA ARG A 226 21.69 4.65 -7.30
C ARG A 226 20.68 5.37 -8.18
N ASP A 227 21.17 5.93 -9.29
CA ASP A 227 20.32 6.43 -10.35
C ASP A 227 20.48 5.54 -11.58
N ALA A 228 19.39 5.27 -12.27
CA ALA A 228 19.38 4.48 -13.50
C ALA A 228 18.44 5.09 -14.55
N MET A 229 18.71 4.78 -15.81
CA MET A 229 17.76 4.97 -16.91
C MET A 229 17.11 3.62 -17.20
N VAL A 230 15.79 3.56 -17.27
CA VAL A 230 15.04 2.30 -17.40
C VAL A 230 14.03 2.40 -18.54
N ALA A 231 13.96 1.36 -19.39
CA ALA A 231 12.91 1.21 -20.39
C ALA A 231 12.23 -0.14 -20.22
N ASP A 232 10.90 -0.14 -20.21
CA ASP A 232 10.07 -1.34 -20.13
C ASP A 232 9.57 -1.78 -21.50
N PHE A 233 9.72 -3.06 -21.79
CA PHE A 233 9.25 -3.71 -23.00
C PHE A 233 8.26 -4.80 -22.62
N PRO A 234 6.97 -4.47 -22.50
CA PRO A 234 5.96 -5.41 -22.01
C PRO A 234 5.76 -6.58 -22.97
N LEU A 235 5.63 -7.78 -22.41
CA LEU A 235 5.28 -8.99 -23.13
C LEU A 235 3.75 -9.06 -23.26
N VAL A 236 3.24 -8.49 -24.34
CA VAL A 236 1.82 -8.52 -24.70
C VAL A 236 1.62 -9.31 -25.99
N PRO A 237 0.52 -10.05 -26.14
CA PRO A 237 0.23 -10.77 -27.38
C PRO A 237 0.23 -9.82 -28.59
N SER A 238 0.93 -10.20 -29.64
CA SER A 238 0.94 -9.47 -30.91
C SER A 238 -0.39 -9.63 -31.66
N GLU A 239 -0.62 -8.81 -32.69
CA GLU A 239 -1.80 -8.97 -33.55
C GLU A 239 -1.84 -10.37 -34.20
N GLN A 240 -0.67 -10.94 -34.49
CA GLN A 240 -0.59 -12.30 -35.03
C GLN A 240 -0.98 -13.35 -33.97
N ASP A 241 -0.54 -13.19 -32.70
CA ASP A 241 -0.94 -14.08 -31.60
C ASP A 241 -2.45 -14.02 -31.39
N LEU A 242 -3.02 -12.82 -31.42
CA LEU A 242 -4.46 -12.60 -31.30
C LEU A 242 -5.23 -13.28 -32.46
N ALA A 243 -4.73 -13.16 -33.69
CA ALA A 243 -5.35 -13.79 -34.86
C ALA A 243 -5.31 -15.32 -34.80
N VAL A 244 -4.16 -15.89 -34.39
CA VAL A 244 -4.03 -17.35 -34.20
C VAL A 244 -4.97 -17.81 -33.08
N ALA A 245 -4.97 -17.15 -31.92
CA ALA A 245 -5.86 -17.48 -30.82
C ALA A 245 -7.33 -17.39 -31.21
N GLN A 246 -7.73 -16.38 -31.99
CA GLN A 246 -9.09 -16.22 -32.47
C GLN A 246 -9.50 -17.35 -33.42
N ALA A 247 -8.60 -17.79 -34.30
CA ALA A 247 -8.86 -18.93 -35.20
C ALA A 247 -9.03 -20.24 -34.40
N GLU A 248 -8.17 -20.50 -33.43
CA GLU A 248 -8.29 -21.67 -32.55
C GLU A 248 -9.59 -21.65 -31.74
N LEU A 249 -9.94 -20.48 -31.21
CA LEU A 249 -11.16 -20.27 -30.42
C LEU A 249 -12.44 -20.45 -31.29
N ALA A 250 -12.39 -20.11 -32.58
CA ALA A 250 -13.50 -20.36 -33.48
C ALA A 250 -13.76 -21.86 -33.65
N ILE A 251 -12.70 -22.69 -33.69
CA ILE A 251 -12.82 -24.16 -33.70
C ILE A 251 -13.43 -24.64 -32.39
N ILE A 252 -12.93 -24.18 -31.25
CA ILE A 252 -13.47 -24.52 -29.93
C ILE A 252 -14.95 -24.13 -29.84
N ALA A 253 -15.36 -22.97 -30.40
CA ALA A 253 -16.75 -22.53 -30.40
C ALA A 253 -17.64 -23.49 -31.22
N ALA A 254 -17.17 -23.97 -32.37
CA ALA A 254 -17.88 -24.94 -33.19
C ALA A 254 -18.02 -26.31 -32.49
N ASP A 255 -16.94 -26.77 -31.84
CA ASP A 255 -16.96 -28.02 -31.06
C ASP A 255 -17.86 -27.87 -29.81
N PHE A 256 -17.87 -26.71 -29.16
CA PHE A 256 -18.75 -26.42 -28.04
C PHE A 256 -20.24 -26.42 -28.46
N ALA A 257 -20.53 -25.94 -29.66
CA ALA A 257 -21.89 -26.00 -30.20
C ALA A 257 -22.37 -27.43 -30.42
N ALA A 258 -21.46 -28.34 -30.80
CA ALA A 258 -21.73 -29.76 -31.04
C ALA A 258 -21.62 -30.65 -29.79
N SER A 259 -21.16 -30.10 -28.64
CA SER A 259 -20.95 -30.88 -27.43
C SER A 259 -22.25 -31.44 -26.85
N VAL A 260 -22.18 -32.65 -26.33
CA VAL A 260 -23.29 -33.34 -25.66
C VAL A 260 -23.32 -33.03 -24.18
N ASP A 261 -22.14 -32.91 -23.56
CA ASP A 261 -21.98 -32.50 -22.16
C ASP A 261 -21.24 -31.15 -22.10
N ASP A 262 -22.04 -30.10 -22.02
CA ASP A 262 -21.56 -28.71 -22.03
C ASP A 262 -20.71 -28.39 -20.80
N SER A 263 -21.02 -29.03 -19.67
CA SER A 263 -20.29 -28.80 -18.41
C SER A 263 -18.89 -29.40 -18.46
N ALA A 264 -18.79 -30.65 -18.90
CA ALA A 264 -17.51 -31.33 -19.08
C ALA A 264 -16.67 -30.65 -20.17
N PHE A 265 -17.30 -30.21 -21.27
CA PHE A 265 -16.61 -29.51 -22.34
C PHE A 265 -16.02 -28.19 -21.86
N ALA A 266 -16.83 -27.35 -21.18
CA ALA A 266 -16.38 -26.06 -20.64
C ALA A 266 -15.23 -26.27 -19.64
N ALA A 267 -15.35 -27.22 -18.71
CA ALA A 267 -14.31 -27.51 -17.73
C ALA A 267 -12.99 -28.01 -18.37
N ALA A 268 -13.05 -28.76 -19.44
CA ALA A 268 -11.86 -29.31 -20.13
C ALA A 268 -11.14 -28.27 -21.01
N ASN A 269 -11.84 -27.21 -21.44
CA ASN A 269 -11.30 -26.23 -22.41
C ASN A 269 -11.08 -24.82 -21.82
N THR A 270 -11.33 -24.61 -20.54
CA THR A 270 -11.21 -23.29 -19.89
C THR A 270 -9.89 -23.15 -19.12
N ASP A 271 -9.25 -21.96 -19.19
CA ASP A 271 -8.13 -21.60 -18.33
C ASP A 271 -8.61 -21.00 -17.00
N VAL A 272 -9.86 -20.50 -16.95
CA VAL A 272 -10.47 -19.92 -15.78
C VAL A 272 -11.83 -20.57 -15.58
N PHE A 273 -12.00 -21.27 -14.46
CA PHE A 273 -13.27 -21.91 -14.15
C PHE A 273 -14.36 -20.87 -13.84
N VAL A 274 -15.48 -20.97 -14.55
CA VAL A 274 -16.69 -20.18 -14.31
C VAL A 274 -17.82 -21.14 -13.95
N PRO A 275 -18.39 -21.05 -12.71
CA PRO A 275 -19.48 -21.93 -12.31
C PRO A 275 -20.70 -21.79 -13.20
N ILE A 276 -21.26 -22.93 -13.62
CA ILE A 276 -22.50 -22.99 -14.40
C ILE A 276 -23.67 -22.88 -13.44
N ALA A 277 -24.18 -21.67 -13.27
CA ALA A 277 -25.33 -21.36 -12.41
C ALA A 277 -26.32 -20.47 -13.15
N LEU A 278 -27.57 -20.48 -12.69
CA LEU A 278 -28.57 -19.54 -13.17
C LEU A 278 -28.32 -18.17 -12.56
N ARG A 279 -27.89 -17.22 -13.38
CA ARG A 279 -27.48 -15.86 -12.94
C ARG A 279 -28.42 -14.80 -13.52
N PRO A 280 -28.87 -13.81 -12.72
CA PRO A 280 -29.58 -12.66 -13.24
C PRO A 280 -28.81 -11.98 -14.37
N GLU A 281 -29.50 -11.49 -15.41
CA GLU A 281 -28.84 -10.80 -16.54
C GLU A 281 -27.98 -9.62 -16.06
N ALA A 282 -28.38 -8.91 -15.03
CA ALA A 282 -27.63 -7.80 -14.44
C ALA A 282 -26.30 -8.19 -13.77
N SER A 283 -26.13 -9.47 -13.42
CA SER A 283 -24.88 -10.00 -12.81
C SER A 283 -23.96 -10.67 -13.82
N ILE A 284 -24.37 -10.75 -15.08
CA ILE A 284 -23.53 -11.28 -16.16
C ILE A 284 -22.49 -10.23 -16.54
N ASN A 285 -21.27 -10.70 -16.83
CA ASN A 285 -20.20 -9.82 -17.30
C ASN A 285 -20.71 -8.87 -18.40
N PRO A 286 -20.56 -7.53 -18.23
CA PRO A 286 -21.07 -6.54 -19.18
C PRO A 286 -20.55 -6.71 -20.61
N THR A 287 -19.32 -7.27 -20.77
CA THR A 287 -18.76 -7.59 -22.08
C THR A 287 -19.46 -8.77 -22.76
N VAL A 288 -19.95 -9.73 -21.97
CA VAL A 288 -20.63 -10.94 -22.45
C VAL A 288 -22.11 -10.72 -22.72
N LEU A 289 -22.78 -9.97 -21.85
CA LEU A 289 -24.26 -9.80 -21.88
C LEU A 289 -24.82 -9.42 -23.27
N PRO A 290 -24.26 -8.46 -24.02
CA PRO A 290 -24.80 -8.07 -25.33
C PRO A 290 -24.84 -9.22 -26.36
N PHE A 291 -23.93 -10.19 -26.23
CA PHE A 291 -23.84 -11.33 -27.16
C PHE A 291 -24.83 -12.45 -26.84
N VAL A 292 -25.27 -12.57 -25.59
CA VAL A 292 -26.15 -13.65 -25.12
C VAL A 292 -27.58 -13.20 -24.84
N GLN A 293 -27.78 -11.88 -24.69
CA GLN A 293 -29.09 -11.31 -24.44
C GLN A 293 -30.04 -11.60 -25.61
N GLY A 294 -31.23 -12.08 -25.31
CA GLY A 294 -32.22 -12.45 -26.34
C GLY A 294 -31.95 -13.77 -27.05
N LYS A 295 -30.79 -14.42 -26.84
CA LYS A 295 -30.45 -15.69 -27.49
C LYS A 295 -31.14 -16.88 -26.81
N GLY A 296 -31.49 -17.89 -27.59
CA GLY A 296 -32.12 -19.13 -27.10
C GLY A 296 -31.12 -20.15 -26.55
N SER A 297 -31.64 -21.19 -25.87
CA SER A 297 -30.83 -22.34 -25.43
C SER A 297 -30.13 -23.01 -26.60
N GLY A 298 -28.88 -23.41 -26.41
CA GLY A 298 -28.01 -23.99 -27.42
C GLY A 298 -27.21 -22.97 -28.26
N PHE A 299 -27.50 -21.66 -28.13
CA PHE A 299 -26.71 -20.64 -28.80
C PHE A 299 -25.29 -20.60 -28.22
N VAL A 300 -24.27 -20.59 -29.10
CA VAL A 300 -22.86 -20.39 -28.75
C VAL A 300 -22.39 -19.10 -29.41
N SER A 301 -21.69 -18.27 -28.64
CA SER A 301 -21.15 -17.00 -29.13
C SER A 301 -19.90 -17.22 -30.00
N GLU A 302 -19.63 -16.29 -30.90
CA GLU A 302 -18.26 -16.05 -31.38
C GLU A 302 -17.33 -15.75 -30.19
N PRO A 303 -15.99 -15.91 -30.37
CA PRO A 303 -15.03 -15.52 -29.35
C PRO A 303 -15.16 -14.03 -28.97
N ILE A 304 -15.51 -13.74 -27.73
CA ILE A 304 -15.72 -12.41 -27.18
C ILE A 304 -14.42 -11.97 -26.48
N LYS A 305 -13.81 -10.87 -26.91
CA LYS A 305 -12.64 -10.31 -26.25
C LYS A 305 -13.06 -9.57 -24.97
N ASP A 306 -12.46 -9.96 -23.83
CA ASP A 306 -12.74 -9.42 -22.51
C ASP A 306 -11.42 -9.17 -21.77
N GLY A 307 -10.85 -7.97 -21.98
CA GLY A 307 -9.52 -7.61 -21.47
C GLY A 307 -8.41 -8.46 -22.09
N ASP A 308 -7.72 -9.23 -21.26
CA ASP A 308 -6.61 -10.14 -21.60
C ASP A 308 -7.05 -11.58 -21.92
N VAL A 309 -8.36 -11.84 -21.90
CA VAL A 309 -8.94 -13.15 -22.21
C VAL A 309 -9.92 -13.08 -23.37
N TYR A 310 -10.19 -14.24 -23.96
CA TYR A 310 -11.35 -14.46 -24.81
C TYR A 310 -12.34 -15.38 -24.10
N ARG A 311 -13.64 -15.10 -24.31
CA ARG A 311 -14.75 -15.91 -23.82
C ARG A 311 -15.57 -16.47 -24.95
N ILE A 312 -15.90 -17.75 -24.86
CA ILE A 312 -16.92 -18.41 -25.69
C ILE A 312 -18.04 -18.82 -24.72
N VAL A 313 -19.24 -18.41 -25.01
CA VAL A 313 -20.36 -18.58 -24.08
C VAL A 313 -21.49 -19.35 -24.76
N LYS A 314 -21.92 -20.43 -24.13
CA LYS A 314 -23.10 -21.21 -24.54
C LYS A 314 -24.27 -20.91 -23.61
N VAL A 315 -25.40 -20.51 -24.18
CA VAL A 315 -26.65 -20.33 -23.44
C VAL A 315 -27.28 -21.72 -23.21
N MET A 316 -27.21 -22.19 -21.97
CA MET A 316 -27.79 -23.48 -21.58
C MET A 316 -29.27 -23.37 -21.25
N GLY A 317 -29.72 -22.20 -20.82
CA GLY A 317 -31.13 -21.99 -20.49
C GLY A 317 -31.44 -20.57 -20.07
N ARG A 318 -32.74 -20.28 -20.06
CA ARG A 318 -33.30 -19.03 -19.56
C ARG A 318 -34.36 -19.33 -18.52
N ALA A 319 -34.41 -18.52 -17.49
CA ALA A 319 -35.46 -18.59 -16.48
C ALA A 319 -35.79 -17.21 -15.94
N SER A 320 -36.84 -17.15 -15.16
CA SER A 320 -37.19 -15.98 -14.38
C SER A 320 -36.86 -16.29 -12.91
N LEU A 321 -36.03 -15.46 -12.30
CA LEU A 321 -35.71 -15.56 -10.89
C LEU A 321 -36.42 -14.45 -10.10
N PRO A 322 -36.76 -14.69 -8.83
CA PRO A 322 -37.24 -13.62 -7.95
C PRO A 322 -36.13 -12.59 -7.67
N ASP A 323 -36.50 -11.37 -7.34
CA ASP A 323 -35.56 -10.32 -6.93
C ASP A 323 -35.04 -10.54 -5.51
N SER A 324 -35.86 -11.14 -4.65
CA SER A 324 -35.51 -11.52 -3.29
C SER A 324 -36.24 -12.81 -2.88
N ALA A 325 -35.57 -13.57 -2.05
CA ALA A 325 -36.10 -14.76 -1.43
C ALA A 325 -36.14 -14.64 0.09
N ARG A 326 -37.01 -15.40 0.73
CA ARG A 326 -37.06 -15.60 2.17
C ARG A 326 -37.01 -17.08 2.46
N ALA A 327 -36.15 -17.48 3.37
CA ALA A 327 -36.00 -18.89 3.72
C ALA A 327 -35.87 -19.08 5.22
N LYS A 328 -36.19 -20.28 5.66
CA LYS A 328 -35.80 -20.81 6.94
C LYS A 328 -34.74 -21.88 6.75
N HIS A 329 -33.78 -21.97 7.69
CA HIS A 329 -32.82 -23.06 7.63
C HIS A 329 -32.50 -23.66 9.02
N ILE A 330 -31.98 -24.88 8.99
CA ILE A 330 -31.33 -25.56 10.11
C ILE A 330 -29.94 -25.96 9.60
N LEU A 331 -28.89 -25.43 10.23
CA LEU A 331 -27.51 -25.79 9.88
C LEU A 331 -27.04 -26.96 10.76
N VAL A 332 -26.63 -28.06 10.16
CA VAL A 332 -25.96 -29.17 10.81
C VAL A 332 -24.49 -29.17 10.38
N ALA A 333 -23.66 -28.54 11.20
CA ALA A 333 -22.23 -28.45 10.94
C ALA A 333 -21.50 -29.74 11.33
N PHE A 334 -20.31 -29.98 10.72
CA PHE A 334 -19.42 -31.10 11.03
C PHE A 334 -18.01 -30.61 11.36
N ALA A 335 -17.19 -31.48 11.92
CA ALA A 335 -15.80 -31.18 12.25
C ALA A 335 -14.99 -30.87 10.97
N GLY A 336 -14.37 -29.70 10.91
CA GLY A 336 -13.63 -29.22 9.75
C GLY A 336 -14.44 -28.40 8.74
N ALA A 337 -15.75 -28.19 8.95
CA ALA A 337 -16.53 -27.23 8.17
C ALA A 337 -16.14 -25.78 8.56
N GLU A 338 -16.33 -24.81 7.65
CA GLU A 338 -16.01 -23.43 7.93
C GLU A 338 -16.78 -22.88 9.14
N ARG A 339 -16.05 -22.17 10.02
CA ARG A 339 -16.58 -21.58 11.27
C ARG A 339 -17.29 -22.58 12.20
N SER A 340 -16.98 -23.87 12.07
CA SER A 340 -17.62 -24.93 12.84
C SER A 340 -16.83 -25.25 14.12
N GLN A 341 -17.55 -25.36 15.23
CA GLN A 341 -17.05 -25.95 16.48
C GLN A 341 -17.65 -27.36 16.73
N ALA A 342 -18.30 -27.94 15.74
CA ALA A 342 -18.91 -29.24 15.86
C ALA A 342 -17.85 -30.36 15.92
N THR A 343 -18.08 -31.34 16.79
CA THR A 343 -17.21 -32.51 16.96
C THR A 343 -17.67 -33.72 16.12
N ARG A 344 -18.91 -33.67 15.58
CA ARG A 344 -19.46 -34.76 14.78
C ARG A 344 -18.78 -34.85 13.43
N SER A 345 -18.59 -36.06 12.94
CA SER A 345 -18.04 -36.31 11.61
C SER A 345 -19.00 -35.86 10.50
N TYR A 346 -18.49 -35.72 9.27
CA TYR A 346 -19.29 -35.45 8.06
C TYR A 346 -20.46 -36.43 7.91
N GLN A 347 -20.22 -37.75 8.12
CA GLN A 347 -21.23 -38.79 7.95
C GLN A 347 -22.31 -38.70 9.03
N GLU A 348 -21.95 -38.43 10.26
CA GLU A 348 -22.90 -38.23 11.37
C GLU A 348 -23.76 -36.98 11.17
N ALA A 349 -23.15 -35.87 10.69
CA ALA A 349 -23.87 -34.65 10.38
C ALA A 349 -24.87 -34.87 9.24
N LYS A 350 -24.45 -35.59 8.18
CA LYS A 350 -25.33 -35.93 7.06
C LYS A 350 -26.50 -36.81 7.50
N ALA A 351 -26.23 -37.85 8.28
CA ALA A 351 -27.27 -38.74 8.80
C ALA A 351 -28.29 -38.01 9.70
N LEU A 352 -27.79 -37.07 10.51
CA LEU A 352 -28.65 -36.21 11.35
C LEU A 352 -29.50 -35.30 10.48
N ALA A 353 -28.90 -34.63 9.49
CA ALA A 353 -29.62 -33.74 8.57
C ALA A 353 -30.69 -34.48 7.78
N ASP A 354 -30.37 -35.65 7.25
CA ASP A 354 -31.34 -36.53 6.57
C ASP A 354 -32.51 -36.95 7.48
N SER A 355 -32.20 -37.26 8.76
CA SER A 355 -33.21 -37.60 9.76
C SER A 355 -34.14 -36.41 10.05
N LEU A 356 -33.57 -35.22 10.26
CA LEU A 356 -34.33 -34.00 10.53
C LEU A 356 -35.22 -33.63 9.34
N LEU A 357 -34.71 -33.75 8.12
CA LEU A 357 -35.47 -33.54 6.90
C LEU A 357 -36.69 -34.45 6.82
N LYS A 358 -36.52 -35.73 7.16
CA LYS A 358 -37.60 -36.71 7.19
C LYS A 358 -38.63 -36.36 8.25
N GLN A 359 -38.21 -35.93 9.44
CA GLN A 359 -39.09 -35.52 10.54
C GLN A 359 -39.94 -34.29 10.13
N ILE A 360 -39.31 -33.27 9.54
CA ILE A 360 -40.03 -32.07 9.07
C ILE A 360 -41.04 -32.44 7.97
N LYS A 361 -40.62 -33.29 6.99
CA LYS A 361 -41.54 -33.79 5.95
C LYS A 361 -42.70 -34.62 6.51
N SER A 362 -42.53 -35.19 7.73
CA SER A 362 -43.59 -35.91 8.44
C SER A 362 -44.43 -35.06 9.39
N GLY A 363 -44.18 -33.74 9.43
CA GLY A 363 -45.01 -32.79 10.19
C GLY A 363 -44.40 -32.28 11.50
N ALA A 364 -43.12 -32.60 11.78
CA ALA A 364 -42.44 -32.02 12.94
C ALA A 364 -42.23 -30.51 12.78
N SER A 365 -42.21 -29.79 13.89
CA SER A 365 -42.02 -28.34 13.91
C SER A 365 -40.63 -27.94 13.50
N PHE A 366 -40.50 -27.21 12.39
CA PHE A 366 -39.23 -26.66 11.92
C PHE A 366 -38.56 -25.75 12.97
N SER A 367 -39.36 -24.93 13.66
CA SER A 367 -38.90 -24.01 14.68
C SER A 367 -38.28 -24.73 15.89
N GLU A 368 -38.93 -25.80 16.37
CA GLU A 368 -38.43 -26.59 17.52
C GLU A 368 -37.12 -27.29 17.15
N LEU A 369 -37.08 -27.96 16.00
CA LEU A 369 -35.88 -28.61 15.51
C LEU A 369 -34.74 -27.64 15.21
N SER A 370 -35.06 -26.43 14.75
CA SER A 370 -34.06 -25.37 14.57
C SER A 370 -33.41 -24.96 15.88
N LYS A 371 -34.20 -24.76 16.93
CA LYS A 371 -33.70 -24.40 18.24
C LYS A 371 -32.83 -25.50 18.89
N GLU A 372 -33.18 -26.77 18.62
CA GLU A 372 -32.51 -27.91 19.22
C GLU A 372 -31.23 -28.32 18.48
N TYR A 373 -31.22 -28.29 17.15
CA TYR A 373 -30.16 -28.91 16.35
C TYR A 373 -29.33 -27.93 15.49
N SER A 374 -29.78 -26.70 15.30
CA SER A 374 -29.06 -25.79 14.41
C SER A 374 -27.76 -25.28 15.03
N SER A 375 -26.68 -25.39 14.27
CA SER A 375 -25.40 -24.76 14.58
C SER A 375 -25.40 -23.25 14.35
N ASP A 376 -26.36 -22.73 13.57
CA ASP A 376 -26.59 -21.29 13.44
C ASP A 376 -27.53 -20.81 14.56
N VAL A 377 -26.94 -20.42 15.68
CA VAL A 377 -27.70 -19.97 16.87
C VAL A 377 -28.47 -18.67 16.61
N VAL A 378 -28.01 -17.83 15.68
CA VAL A 378 -28.67 -16.55 15.35
C VAL A 378 -29.97 -16.81 14.60
N ALA A 379 -29.94 -17.66 13.57
CA ALA A 379 -31.16 -18.07 12.88
C ALA A 379 -32.08 -18.90 13.76
N ALA A 380 -31.53 -19.82 14.57
CA ALA A 380 -32.28 -20.65 15.51
C ALA A 380 -33.11 -19.81 16.50
N SER A 381 -32.56 -18.70 17.01
CA SER A 381 -33.26 -17.77 17.90
C SER A 381 -34.48 -17.09 17.25
N LYS A 382 -34.55 -17.12 15.92
CA LYS A 382 -35.62 -16.57 15.08
C LYS A 382 -36.44 -17.68 14.38
N ASP A 383 -36.53 -18.86 14.98
CA ASP A 383 -37.24 -20.00 14.41
C ASP A 383 -36.67 -20.51 13.06
N GLY A 384 -35.35 -20.30 12.87
CA GLY A 384 -34.62 -20.61 11.66
C GLY A 384 -34.77 -19.59 10.55
N ASP A 385 -35.52 -18.49 10.73
CA ASP A 385 -35.85 -17.51 9.69
C ASP A 385 -34.69 -16.56 9.43
N LEU A 386 -34.22 -16.55 8.17
CA LEU A 386 -33.14 -15.68 7.68
C LEU A 386 -33.65 -14.30 7.21
N GLY A 387 -34.98 -14.10 7.17
CA GLY A 387 -35.56 -12.90 6.61
C GLY A 387 -35.47 -12.86 5.07
N TRP A 388 -35.68 -11.68 4.49
CA TRP A 388 -35.54 -11.44 3.05
C TRP A 388 -34.10 -11.16 2.69
N PHE A 389 -33.59 -11.82 1.65
CA PHE A 389 -32.24 -11.62 1.12
C PHE A 389 -32.25 -11.55 -0.41
N GLN A 390 -31.23 -10.90 -0.95
CA GLN A 390 -30.99 -10.72 -2.37
C GLN A 390 -29.87 -11.65 -2.85
N PRO A 391 -29.75 -11.92 -4.15
CA PRO A 391 -28.63 -12.67 -4.71
C PRO A 391 -27.28 -12.04 -4.37
N GLY A 392 -26.28 -12.92 -4.09
CA GLY A 392 -24.94 -12.53 -3.64
C GLY A 392 -24.81 -12.39 -2.12
N GLN A 393 -25.86 -12.65 -1.34
CA GLN A 393 -25.85 -12.56 0.11
C GLN A 393 -25.67 -13.90 0.82
N MET A 394 -25.88 -15.01 0.11
CA MET A 394 -25.77 -16.37 0.64
C MET A 394 -24.74 -17.18 -0.17
N THR A 395 -24.33 -18.34 0.36
CA THR A 395 -23.45 -19.24 -0.38
C THR A 395 -24.10 -19.73 -1.70
N PRO A 396 -23.32 -19.97 -2.74
CA PRO A 396 -23.88 -20.26 -4.07
C PRO A 396 -24.88 -21.43 -4.10
N ALA A 397 -24.61 -22.52 -3.41
CA ALA A 397 -25.51 -23.68 -3.36
C ALA A 397 -26.84 -23.36 -2.64
N PHE A 398 -26.75 -22.64 -1.50
CA PHE A 398 -27.91 -22.22 -0.73
C PHE A 398 -28.77 -21.21 -1.53
N GLU A 399 -28.09 -20.27 -2.17
CA GLU A 399 -28.75 -19.23 -3.00
C GLU A 399 -29.46 -19.87 -4.19
N SER A 400 -28.81 -20.76 -4.94
CA SER A 400 -29.43 -21.48 -6.05
C SER A 400 -30.70 -22.18 -5.62
N PHE A 401 -30.68 -22.87 -4.48
CA PHE A 401 -31.89 -23.51 -3.98
C PHE A 401 -33.02 -22.50 -3.71
N CYS A 402 -32.74 -21.41 -3.04
CA CYS A 402 -33.77 -20.43 -2.63
C CYS A 402 -34.34 -19.62 -3.79
N PHE A 403 -33.58 -19.42 -4.85
CA PHE A 403 -34.02 -18.63 -6.01
C PHE A 403 -34.53 -19.50 -7.17
N GLU A 404 -34.07 -20.74 -7.32
CA GLU A 404 -34.49 -21.63 -8.41
C GLU A 404 -35.68 -22.54 -8.03
N LYS A 405 -35.88 -22.84 -6.75
CA LYS A 405 -37.01 -23.63 -6.27
C LYS A 405 -38.19 -22.73 -5.88
N SER A 406 -39.38 -23.23 -6.04
CA SER A 406 -40.62 -22.46 -5.68
C SER A 406 -40.79 -22.32 -4.16
N THR A 407 -41.53 -21.29 -3.78
CA THR A 407 -41.99 -21.12 -2.38
C THR A 407 -42.70 -22.39 -1.88
N GLY A 408 -42.33 -22.83 -0.68
CA GLY A 408 -42.75 -24.10 -0.08
C GLY A 408 -41.77 -25.25 -0.25
N SER A 409 -40.80 -25.13 -1.14
CA SER A 409 -39.76 -26.18 -1.32
C SER A 409 -38.94 -26.35 -0.05
N LEU A 410 -38.69 -27.61 0.31
CA LEU A 410 -37.89 -28.00 1.47
C LEU A 410 -36.94 -29.13 1.06
N ASP A 411 -35.63 -28.91 1.19
CA ASP A 411 -34.63 -29.94 0.92
C ASP A 411 -33.32 -29.68 1.67
N LEU A 412 -32.37 -30.62 1.53
CA LEU A 412 -31.04 -30.56 2.08
C LEU A 412 -30.07 -29.94 1.07
N VAL A 413 -29.34 -28.91 1.50
CA VAL A 413 -28.31 -28.21 0.73
C VAL A 413 -26.99 -28.32 1.48
N GLU A 414 -25.94 -28.79 0.81
CA GLU A 414 -24.59 -28.84 1.33
C GLU A 414 -23.80 -27.59 0.96
N THR A 415 -23.09 -27.02 1.93
CA THR A 415 -22.18 -25.88 1.75
C THR A 415 -20.90 -26.11 2.53
N GLU A 416 -19.93 -25.19 2.42
CA GLU A 416 -18.70 -25.14 3.20
C GLU A 416 -18.93 -25.10 4.72
N PHE A 417 -20.12 -24.64 5.18
CA PHE A 417 -20.49 -24.57 6.61
C PHE A 417 -21.11 -25.86 7.14
N GLY A 418 -21.56 -26.75 6.29
CA GLY A 418 -22.24 -27.98 6.63
C GLY A 418 -23.50 -28.25 5.82
N PHE A 419 -24.40 -29.05 6.39
CA PHE A 419 -25.67 -29.44 5.78
C PHE A 419 -26.79 -28.48 6.25
N HIS A 420 -27.43 -27.80 5.31
CA HIS A 420 -28.55 -26.91 5.56
C HIS A 420 -29.86 -27.60 5.16
N LEU A 421 -30.79 -27.73 6.09
CA LEU A 421 -32.17 -28.00 5.74
C LEU A 421 -32.81 -26.65 5.42
N VAL A 422 -33.17 -26.45 4.17
CA VAL A 422 -33.65 -25.14 3.67
C VAL A 422 -35.12 -25.23 3.27
N GLN A 423 -35.91 -24.32 3.80
CA GLN A 423 -37.30 -24.13 3.38
C GLN A 423 -37.50 -22.74 2.78
N VAL A 424 -37.89 -22.67 1.52
CA VAL A 424 -38.25 -21.39 0.86
C VAL A 424 -39.61 -20.94 1.37
N THR A 425 -39.64 -19.82 2.09
CA THR A 425 -40.91 -19.31 2.72
C THR A 425 -41.56 -18.18 1.94
N GLY A 426 -40.82 -17.54 1.03
CA GLY A 426 -41.35 -16.48 0.19
C GLY A 426 -40.40 -16.04 -0.90
N GLN A 427 -40.95 -15.50 -1.97
CA GLN A 427 -40.23 -14.93 -3.11
C GLN A 427 -40.96 -13.69 -3.59
N LYS A 428 -40.22 -12.64 -4.02
CA LYS A 428 -40.78 -11.37 -4.53
C LYS A 428 -40.03 -10.91 -5.76
N GLY A 429 -40.74 -10.19 -6.62
CA GLY A 429 -40.19 -9.64 -7.86
C GLY A 429 -39.97 -10.70 -8.92
N THR A 430 -39.43 -10.25 -10.06
CA THR A 430 -39.12 -11.14 -11.20
C THR A 430 -38.09 -10.50 -12.08
N ARG A 431 -36.98 -11.20 -12.34
CA ARG A 431 -35.94 -10.77 -13.24
C ARG A 431 -35.51 -11.88 -14.20
N ALA A 432 -35.10 -11.50 -15.41
CA ALA A 432 -34.57 -12.42 -16.37
C ALA A 432 -33.22 -12.97 -15.89
N ALA A 433 -32.99 -14.25 -16.05
CA ALA A 433 -31.76 -14.93 -15.71
C ALA A 433 -31.33 -15.90 -16.82
N LEU A 434 -30.03 -16.06 -16.96
CA LEU A 434 -29.40 -16.96 -17.91
C LEU A 434 -28.55 -18.00 -17.18
N ARG A 435 -28.60 -19.25 -17.66
CA ARG A 435 -27.64 -20.29 -17.33
C ARG A 435 -26.64 -20.37 -18.47
N LEU A 436 -25.38 -20.03 -18.18
CA LEU A 436 -24.31 -19.95 -19.15
C LEU A 436 -23.23 -20.97 -18.81
N ALA A 437 -22.72 -21.65 -19.84
CA ALA A 437 -21.44 -22.35 -19.77
C ALA A 437 -20.41 -21.50 -20.51
N GLU A 438 -19.26 -21.29 -19.90
CA GLU A 438 -18.22 -20.39 -20.43
C GLU A 438 -16.90 -21.13 -20.59
N VAL A 439 -16.27 -20.97 -21.75
CA VAL A 439 -14.87 -21.30 -22.00
C VAL A 439 -14.11 -19.98 -21.99
N VAL A 440 -13.18 -19.81 -21.06
CA VAL A 440 -12.35 -18.61 -20.91
C VAL A 440 -10.91 -18.97 -21.23
N ARG A 441 -10.32 -18.31 -22.22
CA ARG A 441 -8.96 -18.60 -22.68
C ARG A 441 -8.11 -17.34 -22.61
N ARG A 442 -6.92 -17.48 -22.03
CA ARG A 442 -5.89 -16.44 -22.09
C ARG A 442 -5.14 -16.55 -23.41
N VAL A 443 -4.81 -15.39 -23.99
CA VAL A 443 -3.90 -15.37 -25.13
C VAL A 443 -2.49 -15.24 -24.60
N ASN A 444 -1.69 -16.25 -24.82
CA ASN A 444 -0.29 -16.25 -24.46
C ASN A 444 0.53 -15.56 -25.56
N VAL A 445 1.62 -14.92 -25.16
CA VAL A 445 2.62 -14.40 -26.09
C VAL A 445 3.33 -15.57 -26.74
N SER A 446 3.38 -15.61 -28.08
CA SER A 446 4.13 -16.65 -28.77
C SER A 446 5.64 -16.47 -28.62
N PRO A 447 6.43 -17.56 -28.74
CA PRO A 447 7.89 -17.46 -28.74
C PRO A 447 8.44 -16.47 -29.77
N GLU A 448 7.78 -16.37 -30.93
CA GLU A 448 8.16 -15.43 -32.00
C GLU A 448 7.91 -13.97 -31.58
N SER A 449 6.80 -13.70 -30.88
CA SER A 449 6.47 -12.38 -30.36
C SER A 449 7.41 -11.99 -29.22
N GLU A 450 7.69 -12.93 -28.31
CA GLU A 450 8.68 -12.72 -27.24
C GLU A 450 10.06 -12.42 -27.81
N GLN A 451 10.51 -13.19 -28.81
CA GLN A 451 11.81 -12.97 -29.46
C GLN A 451 11.91 -11.58 -30.09
N LYS A 452 10.83 -11.07 -30.70
CA LYS A 452 10.80 -9.71 -31.27
C LYS A 452 10.94 -8.65 -30.19
N VAL A 453 10.25 -8.82 -29.05
CA VAL A 453 10.33 -7.90 -27.91
C VAL A 453 11.73 -7.93 -27.31
N TYR A 454 12.31 -9.13 -27.09
CA TYR A 454 13.67 -9.30 -26.61
C TYR A 454 14.71 -8.68 -27.54
N ALA A 455 14.59 -8.90 -28.86
CA ALA A 455 15.48 -8.31 -29.85
C ALA A 455 15.45 -6.77 -29.82
N LYS A 456 14.25 -6.19 -29.66
CA LYS A 456 14.08 -4.74 -29.54
C LYS A 456 14.71 -4.19 -28.26
N ALA A 457 14.54 -4.89 -27.12
CA ALA A 457 15.20 -4.56 -25.87
C ALA A 457 16.74 -4.68 -25.99
N GLY A 458 17.21 -5.75 -26.64
CA GLY A 458 18.63 -5.97 -26.93
C GLY A 458 19.25 -4.91 -27.83
N GLU A 459 18.50 -4.42 -28.83
CA GLU A 459 18.96 -3.31 -29.69
C GLU A 459 19.15 -2.03 -28.87
N LEU A 460 18.21 -1.68 -27.99
CA LEU A 460 18.36 -0.53 -27.09
C LEU A 460 19.59 -0.69 -26.19
N ALA A 461 19.73 -1.85 -25.54
CA ALA A 461 20.87 -2.13 -24.66
C ALA A 461 22.20 -2.00 -25.41
N LYS A 462 22.29 -2.53 -26.62
CA LYS A 462 23.48 -2.41 -27.48
C LYS A 462 23.82 -0.95 -27.80
N LEU A 463 22.84 -0.15 -28.21
CA LEU A 463 23.07 1.27 -28.53
C LEU A 463 23.58 2.05 -27.32
N LEU A 464 23.04 1.76 -26.13
CA LEU A 464 23.51 2.36 -24.87
C LEU A 464 24.94 1.91 -24.51
N GLN A 465 25.27 0.64 -24.69
CA GLN A 465 26.63 0.09 -24.48
C GLN A 465 27.65 0.69 -25.45
N GLU A 466 27.24 1.00 -26.69
CA GLU A 466 28.07 1.68 -27.68
C GLU A 466 28.25 3.19 -27.37
N GLY A 467 27.68 3.70 -26.28
CA GLY A 467 27.81 5.09 -25.82
C GLY A 467 26.87 6.07 -26.50
N MET A 468 25.82 5.61 -27.20
CA MET A 468 24.79 6.49 -27.70
C MET A 468 24.03 7.16 -26.56
N LYS A 469 23.71 8.42 -26.68
CA LYS A 469 22.90 9.13 -25.68
C LYS A 469 21.56 8.43 -25.49
N ALA A 470 21.14 8.29 -24.23
CA ALA A 470 19.97 7.53 -23.85
C ALA A 470 18.68 7.95 -24.60
N GLU A 471 18.46 9.25 -24.74
CA GLU A 471 17.29 9.79 -25.46
C GLU A 471 17.33 9.48 -26.97
N GLU A 472 18.50 9.52 -27.58
CA GLU A 472 18.69 9.21 -29.00
C GLU A 472 18.51 7.71 -29.27
N ALA A 473 19.07 6.85 -28.41
CA ALA A 473 18.92 5.41 -28.47
C ALA A 473 17.45 4.99 -28.31
N ALA A 474 16.77 5.54 -27.29
CA ALA A 474 15.36 5.29 -27.06
C ALA A 474 14.47 5.69 -28.25
N LYS A 475 14.72 6.88 -28.83
CA LYS A 475 13.99 7.37 -30.00
C LYS A 475 14.20 6.47 -31.23
N LYS A 476 15.42 5.95 -31.42
CA LYS A 476 15.76 5.08 -32.56
C LYS A 476 15.01 3.74 -32.49
N VAL A 477 14.86 3.19 -31.30
CA VAL A 477 14.16 1.92 -31.04
C VAL A 477 12.65 2.12 -30.83
N GLY A 478 12.19 3.38 -30.68
CA GLY A 478 10.80 3.69 -30.35
C GLY A 478 10.42 3.22 -28.95
N ALA A 479 11.34 3.38 -28.00
CA ALA A 479 11.14 3.09 -26.58
C ALA A 479 11.04 4.40 -25.78
N GLN A 480 10.48 4.30 -24.57
CA GLN A 480 10.49 5.40 -23.61
C GLN A 480 11.48 5.06 -22.49
N LEU A 481 12.46 5.91 -22.29
CA LEU A 481 13.37 5.84 -21.16
C LEU A 481 12.86 6.71 -20.01
N ILE A 482 12.83 6.14 -18.82
CA ILE A 482 12.37 6.78 -17.60
C ILE A 482 13.57 6.87 -16.64
N PRO A 483 13.92 8.06 -16.13
CA PRO A 483 14.95 8.18 -15.10
C PRO A 483 14.42 7.68 -13.77
N ALA A 484 15.05 6.64 -13.24
CA ALA A 484 14.87 6.16 -11.87
C ALA A 484 15.93 6.82 -10.99
N ARG A 485 15.54 7.78 -10.17
CA ARG A 485 16.46 8.56 -9.33
C ARG A 485 16.34 8.19 -7.86
N ASN A 486 17.46 8.25 -7.13
CA ASN A 486 17.53 8.01 -5.69
C ASN A 486 16.98 6.64 -5.28
N VAL A 487 17.18 5.62 -6.10
CA VAL A 487 16.77 4.25 -5.79
C VAL A 487 17.57 3.75 -4.61
N ARG A 488 16.91 3.09 -3.66
CA ARG A 488 17.51 2.44 -2.49
C ARG A 488 17.58 0.95 -2.70
N ALA A 489 18.51 0.31 -2.04
CA ALA A 489 18.65 -1.16 -2.08
C ALA A 489 17.39 -1.91 -1.59
N THR A 490 16.60 -1.28 -0.74
CA THR A 490 15.34 -1.83 -0.18
C THR A 490 14.08 -1.45 -0.96
N ASP A 491 14.19 -0.71 -2.07
CA ASP A 491 13.02 -0.38 -2.88
C ASP A 491 12.46 -1.63 -3.57
N ALA A 492 11.14 -1.81 -3.55
CA ALA A 492 10.48 -2.97 -4.17
C ALA A 492 10.54 -2.92 -5.71
N SER A 493 10.64 -1.73 -6.27
CA SER A 493 10.67 -1.49 -7.71
C SER A 493 11.30 -0.14 -8.03
N VAL A 494 11.65 0.07 -9.28
CA VAL A 494 12.04 1.38 -9.79
C VAL A 494 10.83 2.13 -10.34
N MET A 495 10.91 3.48 -10.38
CA MET A 495 9.85 4.33 -10.92
C MET A 495 9.47 3.89 -12.35
N GLY A 496 8.18 3.77 -12.61
CA GLY A 496 7.63 3.38 -13.91
C GLY A 496 7.51 1.88 -14.16
N MET A 497 7.93 1.04 -13.22
CA MET A 497 7.81 -0.42 -13.31
C MET A 497 7.23 -0.99 -12.01
N ALA A 498 6.12 -1.70 -12.10
CA ALA A 498 5.57 -2.43 -10.96
C ALA A 498 6.32 -3.77 -10.76
N ASP A 499 6.47 -4.19 -9.50
CA ASP A 499 7.02 -5.49 -9.11
C ASP A 499 8.38 -5.84 -9.76
N ASN A 500 9.29 -4.86 -9.83
CA ASN A 500 10.56 -5.03 -10.53
C ASN A 500 11.76 -5.03 -9.57
N ARG A 501 11.75 -5.93 -8.59
CA ARG A 501 12.82 -6.09 -7.62
C ARG A 501 14.16 -6.48 -8.27
N GLU A 502 14.12 -7.27 -9.36
CA GLU A 502 15.33 -7.72 -10.06
C GLU A 502 16.14 -6.54 -10.67
N VAL A 503 15.46 -5.47 -11.10
CA VAL A 503 16.14 -4.25 -11.55
C VAL A 503 16.87 -3.59 -10.39
N VAL A 504 16.22 -3.47 -9.22
CA VAL A 504 16.85 -2.90 -8.02
C VAL A 504 18.08 -3.72 -7.61
N ARG A 505 17.95 -5.05 -7.57
CA ARG A 505 19.08 -5.95 -7.26
C ARG A 505 20.23 -5.81 -8.25
N TRP A 506 19.91 -5.66 -9.53
CA TRP A 506 20.93 -5.50 -10.56
C TRP A 506 21.72 -4.21 -10.39
N ILE A 507 21.06 -3.06 -10.16
CA ILE A 507 21.73 -1.75 -10.00
C ILE A 507 22.49 -1.63 -8.68
N PHE A 508 22.20 -2.47 -7.68
CA PHE A 508 22.94 -2.54 -6.40
C PHE A 508 23.96 -3.68 -6.34
N ASN A 509 24.13 -4.46 -7.41
CA ASN A 509 25.19 -5.45 -7.46
C ASN A 509 26.55 -4.76 -7.42
N GLU A 510 27.43 -5.20 -6.50
CA GLU A 510 28.75 -4.60 -6.24
C GLU A 510 29.70 -4.63 -7.45
N GLU A 511 29.46 -5.52 -8.42
CA GLU A 511 30.25 -5.62 -9.65
C GLU A 511 29.86 -4.60 -10.71
N ARG A 512 28.82 -3.78 -10.48
CA ARG A 512 28.33 -2.81 -11.47
C ARG A 512 29.04 -1.48 -11.36
N GLU A 513 29.27 -0.92 -12.53
CA GLU A 513 29.87 0.42 -12.68
C GLU A 513 28.88 1.37 -13.40
N VAL A 514 29.08 2.67 -13.19
CA VAL A 514 28.30 3.69 -13.90
C VAL A 514 28.52 3.55 -15.41
N GLY A 515 27.44 3.43 -16.16
CA GLY A 515 27.45 3.17 -17.59
C GLY A 515 27.08 1.73 -17.96
N ASP A 516 27.11 0.80 -17.01
CA ASP A 516 26.70 -0.59 -17.26
C ASP A 516 25.24 -0.66 -17.72
N VAL A 517 24.98 -1.56 -18.69
CA VAL A 517 23.66 -1.77 -19.28
C VAL A 517 23.33 -3.26 -19.27
N SER A 518 22.08 -3.57 -18.96
CA SER A 518 21.58 -4.94 -19.05
C SER A 518 20.14 -5.01 -19.53
N VAL A 519 19.76 -6.17 -20.04
CA VAL A 519 18.37 -6.56 -20.28
C VAL A 519 17.97 -7.55 -19.21
N ILE A 520 16.95 -7.20 -18.43
CA ILE A 520 16.47 -7.97 -17.28
C ILE A 520 15.08 -8.51 -17.59
N ASN A 521 14.86 -9.80 -17.37
CA ASN A 521 13.52 -10.39 -17.46
C ASN A 521 12.73 -10.05 -16.18
N ASN A 522 11.61 -9.38 -16.34
CA ASN A 522 10.71 -9.01 -15.25
C ASN A 522 9.60 -10.05 -15.09
N ASN A 523 9.93 -11.18 -14.47
CA ASN A 523 8.97 -12.25 -14.14
C ASN A 523 8.09 -12.68 -15.34
N TYR A 524 8.65 -12.73 -16.53
CA TYR A 524 7.95 -13.05 -17.79
C TYR A 524 6.80 -12.11 -18.13
N LYS A 525 6.74 -10.91 -17.51
CA LYS A 525 5.77 -9.87 -17.84
C LYS A 525 6.32 -8.84 -18.82
N SER A 526 7.62 -8.58 -18.77
CA SER A 526 8.33 -7.65 -19.64
C SER A 526 9.82 -7.89 -19.64
N TYR A 527 10.54 -7.26 -20.56
CA TYR A 527 11.98 -7.06 -20.50
C TYR A 527 12.29 -5.62 -20.11
N ALA A 528 13.10 -5.44 -19.07
CA ALA A 528 13.59 -4.13 -18.66
C ALA A 528 15.00 -3.90 -19.22
N VAL A 529 15.22 -2.82 -19.95
CA VAL A 529 16.57 -2.34 -20.26
C VAL A 529 16.94 -1.34 -19.21
N VAL A 530 18.07 -1.56 -18.55
CA VAL A 530 18.54 -0.76 -17.42
C VAL A 530 19.95 -0.28 -17.71
N GLN A 531 20.22 1.01 -17.53
CA GLN A 531 21.55 1.60 -17.53
C GLN A 531 21.80 2.29 -16.19
N LEU A 532 22.84 1.88 -15.49
CA LEU A 532 23.27 2.54 -14.25
C LEU A 532 23.87 3.90 -14.59
N SER A 533 23.27 4.98 -14.12
CA SER A 533 23.67 6.35 -14.51
C SER A 533 24.45 7.09 -13.42
N ALA A 534 24.22 6.78 -12.13
CA ALA A 534 25.00 7.34 -11.04
C ALA A 534 24.97 6.46 -9.78
N MET A 535 26.03 6.59 -8.98
CA MET A 535 26.20 5.94 -7.69
C MET A 535 26.53 7.00 -6.65
N TYR A 536 25.80 6.99 -5.54
CA TYR A 536 26.01 7.91 -4.42
C TYR A 536 26.22 7.10 -3.15
N GLU A 537 27.34 7.31 -2.50
CA GLU A 537 27.65 6.77 -1.19
C GLU A 537 27.20 7.76 -0.09
N GLU A 538 27.26 7.34 1.18
CA GLU A 538 26.92 8.19 2.31
C GLU A 538 27.72 9.50 2.30
N GLY A 539 27.05 10.61 2.60
CA GLY A 539 27.65 11.95 2.59
C GLY A 539 26.77 13.01 1.98
N TYR A 540 27.26 13.73 0.99
CA TYR A 540 26.49 14.72 0.23
C TYR A 540 26.73 14.50 -1.26
N LYS A 541 25.66 14.56 -2.06
CA LYS A 541 25.82 14.62 -3.52
C LYS A 541 26.68 15.82 -3.89
N SER A 542 27.59 15.68 -4.84
CA SER A 542 28.40 16.79 -5.32
C SER A 542 27.56 17.82 -6.07
N LEU A 543 28.07 19.07 -6.18
CA LEU A 543 27.43 20.10 -7.01
C LEU A 543 27.20 19.60 -8.43
N GLU A 544 28.20 18.93 -9.02
CA GLU A 544 28.10 18.42 -10.40
C GLU A 544 26.94 17.42 -10.55
N ALA A 545 26.74 16.57 -9.56
CA ALA A 545 25.65 15.57 -9.56
C ALA A 545 24.25 16.19 -9.51
N VAL A 546 24.10 17.40 -8.97
CA VAL A 546 22.79 18.07 -8.79
C VAL A 546 22.66 19.32 -9.67
N LYS A 547 23.67 19.63 -10.49
CA LYS A 547 23.76 20.87 -11.26
C LYS A 547 22.57 21.07 -12.21
N GLU A 548 22.14 20.03 -12.90
CA GLU A 548 20.98 20.11 -13.80
C GLU A 548 19.67 20.36 -13.00
N ASP A 549 19.53 19.76 -11.83
CA ASP A 549 18.38 19.99 -10.97
C ASP A 549 18.36 21.43 -10.40
N LEU A 550 19.53 22.02 -10.19
CA LEU A 550 19.69 23.40 -9.72
C LEU A 550 19.57 24.46 -10.84
N LYS A 551 19.62 24.06 -12.11
CA LYS A 551 19.63 24.97 -13.26
C LYS A 551 18.47 26.00 -13.27
N PRO A 552 17.20 25.64 -12.99
CA PRO A 552 16.12 26.62 -12.94
C PRO A 552 16.34 27.69 -11.85
N LEU A 553 16.87 27.29 -10.70
CA LEU A 553 17.20 28.22 -9.60
C LEU A 553 18.39 29.11 -9.96
N ALA A 554 19.40 28.56 -10.63
CA ALA A 554 20.56 29.30 -11.10
C ALA A 554 20.19 30.34 -12.18
N ILE A 555 19.31 30.01 -13.12
CA ILE A 555 18.75 30.94 -14.10
C ILE A 555 18.00 32.06 -13.39
N ASN A 556 17.15 31.71 -12.41
CA ASN A 556 16.40 32.68 -11.63
C ASN A 556 17.35 33.65 -10.88
N ARG A 557 18.40 33.13 -10.22
CA ARG A 557 19.42 33.93 -9.54
C ARG A 557 20.15 34.87 -10.49
N ALA A 558 20.55 34.38 -11.68
CA ALA A 558 21.18 35.20 -12.71
C ALA A 558 20.27 36.35 -13.20
N LYS A 559 18.96 36.09 -13.36
CA LYS A 559 17.97 37.14 -13.70
C LYS A 559 17.88 38.18 -12.59
N VAL A 560 17.78 37.76 -11.33
CA VAL A 560 17.69 38.66 -10.18
C VAL A 560 18.92 39.55 -10.09
N ARG A 561 20.13 39.02 -10.33
CA ARG A 561 21.37 39.82 -10.38
C ARG A 561 21.31 40.91 -11.46
N VAL A 562 20.92 40.58 -12.69
CA VAL A 562 20.75 41.55 -13.79
C VAL A 562 19.71 42.60 -13.40
N LEU A 563 18.61 42.21 -12.79
CA LEU A 563 17.57 43.15 -12.32
C LEU A 563 18.07 44.04 -11.21
N ALA A 564 18.91 43.53 -10.30
CA ALA A 564 19.52 44.31 -9.24
C ALA A 564 20.41 45.41 -9.79
N GLU A 565 21.24 45.11 -10.77
CA GLU A 565 22.07 46.12 -11.47
C GLU A 565 21.21 47.18 -12.20
N ARG A 566 20.14 46.77 -12.90
CA ARG A 566 19.20 47.65 -13.56
C ARG A 566 18.49 48.58 -12.57
N LEU A 567 17.99 48.01 -11.45
CA LEU A 567 17.31 48.75 -10.40
C LEU A 567 18.25 49.76 -9.68
N ALA A 568 19.53 49.37 -9.50
CA ALA A 568 20.55 50.24 -8.94
C ALA A 568 20.86 51.46 -9.80
N ALA A 569 20.88 51.24 -11.15
CA ALA A 569 21.14 52.30 -12.12
C ALA A 569 19.94 53.24 -12.35
N GLN A 570 18.74 52.85 -11.91
CA GLN A 570 17.52 53.63 -12.16
C GLN A 570 17.43 54.87 -11.27
N LYS A 571 17.42 56.05 -11.88
CA LYS A 571 17.34 57.34 -11.18
C LYS A 571 15.95 57.65 -10.64
N ASN A 572 14.91 57.28 -11.37
CA ASN A 572 13.51 57.56 -11.03
C ASN A 572 12.77 56.25 -10.69
N LEU A 573 12.76 55.87 -9.41
CA LEU A 573 12.10 54.67 -8.96
C LEU A 573 10.58 54.88 -8.85
N GLN A 574 9.83 53.92 -9.40
CA GLN A 574 8.38 53.81 -9.19
C GLN A 574 8.11 53.09 -7.87
N TRP A 575 7.45 53.79 -6.95
CA TRP A 575 7.16 53.27 -5.63
C TRP A 575 5.71 52.83 -5.54
N THR A 576 5.48 51.60 -5.14
CA THR A 576 4.16 51.01 -4.88
C THR A 576 3.98 50.80 -3.39
N ASP A 577 2.81 51.16 -2.86
CA ASP A 577 2.48 50.90 -1.47
C ASP A 577 2.26 49.39 -1.24
N ALA A 578 2.82 48.89 -0.15
CA ALA A 578 2.71 47.49 0.24
C ALA A 578 2.54 47.37 1.77
N SER A 579 1.88 46.31 2.20
CA SER A 579 1.80 45.94 3.62
C SER A 579 2.15 44.47 3.75
N ALA A 580 3.02 44.15 4.71
CA ALA A 580 3.48 42.79 4.93
C ALA A 580 3.75 42.52 6.40
N THR A 581 3.84 41.24 6.77
CA THR A 581 4.29 40.77 8.09
C THR A 581 5.33 39.70 7.90
N LEU A 582 6.06 39.31 8.95
CA LEU A 582 6.99 38.18 8.88
C LEU A 582 6.26 36.83 8.71
N SER A 583 5.04 36.72 9.24
CA SER A 583 4.20 35.51 9.03
C SER A 583 3.61 35.43 7.63
N ALA A 584 3.37 36.56 6.98
CA ALA A 584 2.87 36.70 5.63
C ALA A 584 3.75 37.65 4.81
N PRO A 585 4.96 37.22 4.39
CA PRO A 585 5.94 38.06 3.74
C PRO A 585 5.65 38.27 2.26
N TYR A 586 4.44 38.72 1.92
CA TYR A 586 3.99 38.96 0.56
C TYR A 586 4.08 40.44 0.19
N LEU A 587 4.71 40.71 -0.91
CA LEU A 587 4.70 42.00 -1.62
C LEU A 587 3.78 41.89 -2.84
N PRO A 588 3.43 42.99 -3.51
CA PRO A 588 2.59 42.94 -4.71
C PRO A 588 3.14 42.04 -5.82
N THR A 589 4.44 41.76 -5.83
CA THR A 589 5.17 40.93 -6.79
C THR A 589 5.27 39.44 -6.38
N GLY A 590 4.87 39.07 -5.16
CA GLY A 590 4.95 37.71 -4.64
C GLY A 590 5.53 37.61 -3.24
N ARG A 591 5.88 36.37 -2.86
CA ARG A 591 6.44 36.09 -1.52
C ARG A 591 7.92 36.44 -1.47
N GLU A 592 8.28 37.41 -0.63
CA GLU A 592 9.63 37.97 -0.49
C GLU A 592 10.11 38.03 0.97
N PRO A 593 10.43 36.90 1.59
CA PRO A 593 10.77 36.82 3.01
C PRO A 593 12.05 37.59 3.35
N LYS A 594 13.03 37.63 2.45
CA LYS A 594 14.29 38.35 2.63
C LYS A 594 14.05 39.86 2.72
N VAL A 595 13.25 40.42 1.79
CA VAL A 595 12.93 41.86 1.75
C VAL A 595 12.12 42.27 2.98
N VAL A 596 11.08 41.51 3.32
CA VAL A 596 10.22 41.74 4.48
C VAL A 596 10.99 41.56 5.79
N GLY A 597 11.89 40.54 5.85
CA GLY A 597 12.77 40.32 7.01
C GLY A 597 13.71 41.51 7.28
N MET A 598 14.32 42.05 6.23
CA MET A 598 15.15 43.25 6.34
C MET A 598 14.34 44.49 6.75
N ALA A 599 13.12 44.62 6.21
CA ALA A 599 12.22 45.72 6.58
C ALA A 599 11.77 45.63 8.04
N ALA A 600 11.53 44.42 8.57
CA ALA A 600 11.15 44.19 9.96
C ALA A 600 12.25 44.61 10.97
N GLY A 601 13.51 44.49 10.57
CA GLY A 601 14.68 44.95 11.36
C GLY A 601 15.05 46.41 11.18
N ALA A 602 14.45 47.12 10.23
CA ALA A 602 14.76 48.49 9.92
C ALA A 602 14.04 49.49 10.85
N LYS A 603 14.55 50.74 10.93
CA LYS A 603 13.87 51.84 11.60
C LYS A 603 12.88 52.51 10.63
N VAL A 604 11.76 53.01 11.15
CA VAL A 604 10.81 53.82 10.37
C VAL A 604 11.55 55.00 9.71
N GLY A 605 11.27 55.23 8.44
CA GLY A 605 11.96 56.19 7.58
C GLY A 605 13.17 55.65 6.82
N PHE A 606 13.64 54.42 7.11
CA PHE A 606 14.77 53.81 6.43
C PHE A 606 14.44 53.49 4.96
N THR A 607 15.40 53.74 4.09
CA THR A 607 15.35 53.33 2.67
C THR A 607 16.48 52.35 2.43
N SER A 608 16.16 51.18 1.88
CA SER A 608 17.15 50.12 1.63
C SER A 608 18.00 50.41 0.40
N GLU A 609 19.17 49.82 0.33
CA GLU A 609 19.87 49.54 -0.89
C GLU A 609 19.08 48.51 -1.72
N VAL A 610 19.59 48.15 -2.90
CA VAL A 610 18.99 47.12 -3.71
C VAL A 610 19.15 45.75 -3.01
N ILE A 611 18.06 44.98 -2.98
CA ILE A 611 17.99 43.67 -2.37
C ILE A 611 17.63 42.67 -3.45
N GLU A 612 18.45 41.65 -3.60
CA GLU A 612 18.14 40.48 -4.41
C GLU A 612 17.14 39.62 -3.65
N GLY A 613 15.89 39.58 -4.12
CA GLY A 613 14.81 38.78 -3.57
C GLY A 613 14.68 37.41 -4.26
N SER A 614 13.58 36.71 -3.99
CA SER A 614 13.28 35.40 -4.59
C SER A 614 12.76 35.52 -6.01
N SER A 615 11.97 36.55 -6.32
CA SER A 615 11.30 36.73 -7.61
C SER A 615 11.67 38.04 -8.31
N GLY A 616 12.70 38.75 -7.83
CA GLY A 616 13.16 40.01 -8.42
C GLY A 616 14.17 40.78 -7.57
N ALA A 617 14.45 42.00 -8.01
CA ALA A 617 15.27 42.94 -7.28
C ALA A 617 14.37 44.04 -6.66
N TYR A 618 14.68 44.43 -5.46
CA TYR A 618 13.82 45.29 -4.63
C TYR A 618 14.58 46.42 -3.95
N ARG A 619 13.90 47.54 -3.77
CA ARG A 619 14.23 48.54 -2.75
C ARG A 619 12.97 48.83 -1.96
N PHE A 620 13.07 49.05 -0.67
CA PHE A 620 11.94 49.45 0.16
C PHE A 620 12.21 50.74 0.94
N LYS A 621 11.12 51.43 1.28
CA LYS A 621 11.08 52.46 2.31
C LYS A 621 10.13 51.98 3.39
N LEU A 622 10.59 51.89 4.63
CA LEU A 622 9.71 51.59 5.77
C LEU A 622 8.99 52.88 6.20
N VAL A 623 7.70 52.95 5.84
CA VAL A 623 6.88 54.15 6.14
C VAL A 623 6.40 54.12 7.57
N ASN A 624 5.93 52.95 8.03
CA ASN A 624 5.44 52.77 9.38
C ASN A 624 5.56 51.27 9.78
N ALA A 625 5.59 51.03 11.08
CA ALA A 625 5.57 49.69 11.65
C ALA A 625 4.80 49.74 12.97
N PHE A 626 3.78 48.91 13.11
CA PHE A 626 2.95 48.87 14.31
C PHE A 626 2.58 47.41 14.64
N ASP A 627 2.39 47.18 15.94
CA ASP A 627 2.06 45.85 16.42
C ASP A 627 0.62 45.49 16.05
N SER A 628 0.43 44.24 15.69
CA SER A 628 -0.92 43.72 15.38
C SER A 628 -1.77 43.77 16.66
N PRO A 629 -3.03 44.24 16.57
CA PRO A 629 -3.93 44.24 17.71
C PRO A 629 -4.42 42.81 18.09
N THR A 630 -4.10 41.80 17.30
CA THR A 630 -4.56 40.43 17.54
C THR A 630 -3.71 39.78 18.64
N ALA A 631 -4.25 39.78 19.86
CA ALA A 631 -3.66 39.05 20.97
C ALA A 631 -3.95 37.54 20.81
N LEU A 632 -2.98 36.70 21.19
CA LEU A 632 -3.20 35.27 21.28
C LEU A 632 -4.22 34.95 22.36
N THR A 633 -5.20 34.13 22.03
CA THR A 633 -6.14 33.58 22.99
C THR A 633 -5.54 32.35 23.70
N PRO A 634 -6.07 31.95 24.86
CA PRO A 634 -5.67 30.69 25.49
C PRO A 634 -5.85 29.47 24.56
N ALA A 635 -6.85 29.48 23.65
CA ALA A 635 -7.09 28.46 22.67
C ALA A 635 -5.95 28.40 21.62
N ASP A 636 -5.44 29.53 21.15
CA ASP A 636 -4.32 29.58 20.21
C ASP A 636 -3.03 29.04 20.86
N VAL A 637 -2.79 29.37 22.12
CA VAL A 637 -1.66 28.85 22.91
C VAL A 637 -1.76 27.32 23.05
N ALA A 638 -2.95 26.81 23.34
CA ALA A 638 -3.20 25.37 23.44
C ALA A 638 -3.03 24.67 22.09
N ALA A 639 -3.55 25.25 21.01
CA ALA A 639 -3.44 24.70 19.66
C ALA A 639 -1.98 24.58 19.22
N GLU A 640 -1.14 25.59 19.46
CA GLU A 640 0.29 25.54 19.12
C GLU A 640 1.03 24.48 19.95
N ASN A 641 0.75 24.37 21.25
CA ASN A 641 1.34 23.33 22.07
C ASN A 641 0.89 21.92 21.65
N ASN A 642 -0.37 21.74 21.22
CA ASN A 642 -0.85 20.48 20.68
C ASN A 642 -0.18 20.14 19.34
N ARG A 643 0.05 21.14 18.49
CA ARG A 643 0.78 20.97 17.22
C ARG A 643 2.22 20.53 17.47
N LEU A 644 2.91 21.16 18.42
CA LEU A 644 4.27 20.76 18.82
C LEU A 644 4.30 19.35 19.38
N ALA A 645 3.38 19.03 20.28
CA ALA A 645 3.24 17.69 20.85
C ALA A 645 2.98 16.62 19.77
N GLY A 646 2.08 16.89 18.81
CA GLY A 646 1.76 15.97 17.72
C GLY A 646 2.93 15.71 16.75
N SER A 647 3.91 16.62 16.67
CA SER A 647 5.10 16.42 15.84
C SER A 647 6.19 15.56 16.50
N VAL A 648 6.11 15.32 17.82
CA VAL A 648 7.18 14.67 18.60
C VAL A 648 7.47 13.27 18.11
N GLN A 649 6.45 12.47 17.85
CA GLN A 649 6.62 11.09 17.43
C GLN A 649 7.48 10.97 16.17
N GLN A 650 7.17 11.78 15.15
CA GLN A 650 7.92 11.79 13.90
C GLN A 650 9.33 12.38 14.08
N MET A 651 9.45 13.49 14.80
CA MET A 651 10.73 14.21 14.97
C MET A 651 11.71 13.44 15.85
N LEU A 652 11.25 12.80 16.92
CA LEU A 652 12.11 12.09 17.87
C LEU A 652 12.79 10.92 17.20
N LEU A 653 12.04 10.02 16.56
CA LEU A 653 12.61 8.86 15.88
C LEU A 653 13.54 9.28 14.72
N GLN A 654 13.16 10.28 13.93
CA GLN A 654 14.03 10.82 12.88
C GLN A 654 15.34 11.40 13.44
N SER A 655 15.29 12.11 14.56
CA SER A 655 16.48 12.67 15.19
C SER A 655 17.40 11.58 15.74
N LEU A 656 16.81 10.52 16.31
CA LEU A 656 17.57 9.35 16.77
C LEU A 656 18.24 8.63 15.59
N LEU A 657 17.52 8.41 14.49
CA LEU A 657 18.05 7.80 13.26
C LEU A 657 19.17 8.63 12.64
N GLN A 658 19.06 9.98 12.64
CA GLN A 658 20.10 10.85 12.09
C GLN A 658 21.40 10.82 12.91
N SER A 659 21.31 10.53 14.22
CA SER A 659 22.47 10.44 15.13
C SER A 659 22.97 9.01 15.32
N ALA A 660 22.18 8.00 15.00
CA ALA A 660 22.52 6.61 15.15
C ALA A 660 23.40 6.11 13.98
N LYS A 661 24.30 5.15 14.28
CA LYS A 661 24.94 4.37 13.25
C LYS A 661 24.04 3.19 12.90
N VAL A 662 23.41 3.25 11.74
CA VAL A 662 22.54 2.20 11.21
C VAL A 662 23.07 1.76 9.85
N GLU A 663 23.39 0.48 9.72
CA GLU A 663 23.73 -0.17 8.46
C GLU A 663 22.56 -1.08 8.07
N ASP A 664 22.00 -0.92 6.90
CA ASP A 664 20.86 -1.68 6.40
C ASP A 664 21.23 -2.45 5.13
N ASN A 665 21.44 -3.74 5.26
CA ASN A 665 21.84 -4.65 4.18
C ASN A 665 20.67 -5.54 3.71
N ARG A 666 19.45 -5.29 4.16
CA ARG A 666 18.26 -6.09 3.81
C ARG A 666 18.07 -6.23 2.30
N GLY A 667 18.47 -5.21 1.54
CA GLY A 667 18.41 -5.24 0.08
C GLY A 667 19.16 -6.40 -0.59
N ALA A 668 20.12 -7.01 0.09
CA ALA A 668 20.84 -8.18 -0.40
C ALA A 668 20.09 -9.51 -0.13
N PHE A 669 19.13 -9.52 0.80
CA PHE A 669 18.42 -10.73 1.24
C PHE A 669 16.98 -10.81 0.73
N TYR A 670 16.31 -9.68 0.55
CA TYR A 670 14.87 -9.58 0.23
C TYR A 670 14.57 -8.98 -1.15
#